data_01c52726c73efc1df805541c42e2c343
#
_entry.id   01c52726c73efc1df805541c42e2c343
#
_cell.length_a   1.000
_cell.length_b   1.000
_cell.length_c   1.000
_cell.angle_alpha   90.00
_cell.angle_beta   90.00
_cell.angle_gamma   90.00
#
_symmetry.space_group_name_H-M   'P 1'
#
loop_
_entity.id
_entity.type
_entity.pdbx_description
1 polymer ?
#
loop_
_entity_poly.entity_id
_entity_poly.type
_entity_poly.pdbx_seq_one_letter_code
_entity_poly.pdbx_strand_id
1 'polypeptide(L)'
;MAFSLNDKRTPLEQFLQGESVTAYEFMGSHFVNWGDRDGVVFRVWAPNALSVSVVGDFNDWNPDANYMYKIDNSGVWELFIEGVWEYACYKYCVETPSMQKVMKTDPYAFHCQTRPDNASRVYEIHGYEWNDGEWFEHKKAHPHKNAPINVYEMHAGSWRKYEDGNVFSYRKLAEELIPYVKEMGYTHIEFMPLTEYPFDGSWGYQVTGYFAATSRYGTPKDLMYFVDKCHQEGIGVILDWVPAHFPKDEHGLGRFDGTGCYEYEDWRIGEHKEWGTYIFNYARYEVASFLLSSAMFWLDQYHIDGIRVDAVASMLYLDYNRKDGEWLANIYGGRENLVAVDFLQKLNTVVHMFHPEAMMIAEESTAWPNVTGFPPKDMGLGFDYKWNMGWMNDMLSYISLDPLYRNYHHDTLTFSMVYAFSESFMLPISHDEVVYGKGSLINKMPGLYDNKFAGVRGFLAYMLAHPGKKLMFMGSELGQFDEWNSTEQLQWNLLGYEKHRQLNHFFATANKFYCDTPAMHENDYDWNGFQWIALDDYKHSIISFRRIAYDGSEVIVVCNFQPMLRENYKIGVPKFGIYKEVLNSEAEEFGGCGIVNEGELKAQDAADHDLPYSIDITLAPLSVIYIELDKELPAPEKPKKEKTTNRKAAALKKAKAEKAAKAESKAEEKVDEKPVVEEKEETKETKAEEKVETVEE
;
A
#
# COMPACT_ATOMS: atom_id res chain seq x y z
N MET A 1 4.99 21.73 -15.99
CA MET A 1 4.21 22.97 -15.84
C MET A 1 4.16 23.32 -14.38
N ALA A 2 4.30 24.56 -14.00
CA ALA A 2 4.29 24.92 -12.57
C ALA A 2 2.85 25.29 -12.20
N PHE A 3 2.19 24.44 -11.41
CA PHE A 3 1.01 24.85 -10.66
C PHE A 3 1.38 26.06 -9.81
N SER A 4 0.56 27.09 -9.84
CA SER A 4 0.84 28.32 -9.10
C SER A 4 -0.32 28.62 -8.16
N LEU A 5 0.00 28.79 -6.86
CA LEU A 5 -0.95 29.30 -5.86
C LEU A 5 -1.52 30.69 -6.21
N ASN A 6 -0.95 31.38 -7.18
CA ASN A 6 -1.37 32.69 -7.67
C ASN A 6 -1.91 32.62 -9.12
N ASP A 7 -2.52 31.50 -9.52
CA ASP A 7 -3.10 31.36 -10.85
C ASP A 7 -4.24 32.36 -11.04
N LYS A 8 -4.19 33.13 -12.13
CA LYS A 8 -5.20 34.14 -12.45
C LYS A 8 -6.25 33.66 -13.47
N ARG A 9 -6.12 32.40 -13.92
CA ARG A 9 -7.08 31.81 -14.85
C ARG A 9 -8.42 31.57 -14.15
N THR A 10 -9.49 31.62 -14.93
CA THR A 10 -10.80 31.23 -14.41
C THR A 10 -10.87 29.72 -14.10
N PRO A 11 -11.76 29.26 -13.23
CA PRO A 11 -11.95 27.82 -12.96
C PRO A 11 -12.21 27.01 -14.25
N LEU A 12 -12.96 27.58 -15.20
CA LEU A 12 -13.23 26.95 -16.50
C LEU A 12 -11.95 26.81 -17.34
N GLU A 13 -11.10 27.85 -17.41
CA GLU A 13 -9.83 27.78 -18.15
C GLU A 13 -8.89 26.74 -17.55
N GLN A 14 -8.78 26.65 -16.22
CA GLN A 14 -7.99 25.62 -15.53
C GLN A 14 -8.53 24.21 -15.84
N PHE A 15 -9.85 24.03 -15.80
CA PHE A 15 -10.51 22.76 -16.10
C PHE A 15 -10.19 22.29 -17.53
N LEU A 16 -10.34 23.17 -18.53
CA LEU A 16 -10.07 22.87 -19.92
C LEU A 16 -8.59 22.64 -20.25
N GLN A 17 -7.68 23.06 -19.39
CA GLN A 17 -6.23 22.87 -19.55
C GLN A 17 -5.68 21.66 -18.76
N GLY A 18 -6.54 20.92 -18.09
CA GLY A 18 -6.13 19.76 -17.30
C GLY A 18 -5.38 20.14 -16.02
N GLU A 19 -5.59 21.35 -15.50
CA GLU A 19 -4.83 21.91 -14.38
C GLU A 19 -5.73 22.34 -13.21
N SER A 20 -7.04 22.03 -13.27
CA SER A 20 -7.92 22.28 -12.13
C SER A 20 -7.71 21.23 -11.06
N VAL A 21 -7.45 21.69 -9.83
CA VAL A 21 -7.38 20.88 -8.64
C VAL A 21 -8.60 21.03 -7.73
N THR A 22 -9.46 22.00 -8.06
CA THR A 22 -10.69 22.32 -7.34
C THR A 22 -11.90 22.40 -8.30
N ALA A 23 -11.91 21.57 -9.36
CA ALA A 23 -13.03 21.59 -10.33
C ALA A 23 -14.39 21.36 -9.66
N TYR A 24 -14.40 20.66 -8.51
CA TYR A 24 -15.61 20.43 -7.71
C TYR A 24 -16.22 21.70 -7.10
N GLU A 25 -15.49 22.80 -7.01
CA GLU A 25 -16.04 24.10 -6.56
C GLU A 25 -16.80 24.83 -7.68
N PHE A 26 -16.52 24.45 -8.92
CA PHE A 26 -17.15 25.07 -10.10
C PHE A 26 -18.16 24.15 -10.78
N MET A 27 -17.80 22.87 -10.98
CA MET A 27 -18.65 21.86 -11.63
C MET A 27 -19.60 21.25 -10.61
N GLY A 28 -20.72 20.67 -11.09
CA GLY A 28 -21.73 20.07 -10.24
C GLY A 28 -22.85 21.03 -9.85
N SER A 29 -23.44 20.82 -8.67
CA SER A 29 -24.56 21.62 -8.16
C SER A 29 -24.13 22.44 -6.94
N HIS A 30 -24.33 23.78 -6.99
CA HIS A 30 -23.92 24.71 -5.94
C HIS A 30 -25.03 25.67 -5.58
N PHE A 31 -25.24 25.85 -4.28
CA PHE A 31 -26.12 26.91 -3.78
C PHE A 31 -25.51 28.27 -4.09
N VAL A 32 -26.29 29.15 -4.69
CA VAL A 32 -25.87 30.51 -4.99
C VAL A 32 -27.01 31.51 -4.76
N ASN A 33 -26.63 32.72 -4.41
CA ASN A 33 -27.52 33.86 -4.45
C ASN A 33 -27.24 34.62 -5.75
N TRP A 34 -28.21 34.63 -6.69
CA TRP A 34 -28.08 35.31 -7.95
C TRP A 34 -28.93 36.59 -7.93
N GLY A 35 -28.36 37.69 -7.51
CA GLY A 35 -29.08 38.91 -7.22
C GLY A 35 -29.94 38.77 -5.97
N ASP A 36 -31.25 38.83 -6.10
CA ASP A 36 -32.18 38.65 -4.97
C ASP A 36 -32.84 37.26 -4.97
N ARG A 37 -32.33 36.31 -5.72
CA ARG A 37 -32.88 34.95 -5.86
C ARG A 37 -31.93 33.88 -5.34
N ASP A 38 -32.38 33.12 -4.38
CA ASP A 38 -31.70 31.94 -3.86
C ASP A 38 -32.04 30.72 -4.72
N GLY A 39 -31.03 29.92 -5.06
CA GLY A 39 -31.21 28.73 -5.87
C GLY A 39 -29.92 27.96 -6.05
N VAL A 40 -29.91 27.07 -7.05
CA VAL A 40 -28.78 26.22 -7.34
C VAL A 40 -28.33 26.43 -8.78
N VAL A 41 -27.03 26.60 -8.97
CA VAL A 41 -26.40 26.52 -10.27
C VAL A 41 -25.94 25.09 -10.53
N PHE A 42 -26.27 24.55 -11.69
CA PHE A 42 -25.86 23.23 -12.16
C PHE A 42 -24.89 23.39 -13.31
N ARG A 43 -23.76 22.67 -13.27
CA ARG A 43 -22.75 22.63 -14.34
C ARG A 43 -22.31 21.20 -14.62
N VAL A 44 -22.29 20.84 -15.91
CA VAL A 44 -21.85 19.51 -16.36
C VAL A 44 -21.08 19.60 -17.68
N TRP A 45 -20.06 18.78 -17.79
CA TRP A 45 -19.28 18.66 -19.02
C TRP A 45 -19.82 17.52 -19.89
N ALA A 46 -20.36 17.90 -21.07
CA ALA A 46 -20.90 16.98 -22.07
C ALA A 46 -20.66 17.58 -23.46
N PRO A 47 -19.41 17.52 -23.97
CA PRO A 47 -18.98 18.33 -25.14
C PRO A 47 -19.71 17.98 -26.41
N ASN A 48 -20.12 16.72 -26.61
CA ASN A 48 -20.76 16.24 -27.82
C ASN A 48 -22.30 16.13 -27.70
N ALA A 49 -22.87 16.46 -26.53
CA ALA A 49 -24.32 16.46 -26.35
C ALA A 49 -25.01 17.46 -27.29
N LEU A 50 -26.15 17.08 -27.87
CA LEU A 50 -27.03 17.98 -28.65
C LEU A 50 -27.78 18.94 -27.74
N SER A 51 -28.28 18.45 -26.59
CA SER A 51 -28.89 19.22 -25.53
C SER A 51 -28.67 18.55 -24.18
N VAL A 52 -28.72 19.34 -23.11
CA VAL A 52 -28.71 18.83 -21.72
C VAL A 52 -29.84 19.56 -20.98
N SER A 53 -30.60 18.82 -20.16
CA SER A 53 -31.53 19.39 -19.20
C SER A 53 -31.33 18.80 -17.83
N VAL A 54 -31.69 19.58 -16.78
CA VAL A 54 -31.68 19.10 -15.39
C VAL A 54 -33.08 18.60 -15.05
N VAL A 55 -33.18 17.36 -14.59
CA VAL A 55 -34.43 16.73 -14.13
C VAL A 55 -34.31 16.39 -12.65
N GLY A 56 -35.39 16.58 -11.90
CA GLY A 56 -35.37 16.29 -10.48
C GLY A 56 -36.68 16.56 -9.77
N ASP A 57 -36.67 16.46 -8.43
CA ASP A 57 -37.85 16.66 -7.58
C ASP A 57 -38.49 18.03 -7.75
N PHE A 58 -37.73 19.04 -8.18
CA PHE A 58 -38.16 20.42 -8.37
C PHE A 58 -38.89 20.67 -9.70
N ASN A 59 -38.97 19.70 -10.58
CA ASN A 59 -39.64 19.83 -11.90
C ASN A 59 -40.39 18.57 -12.34
N ASP A 60 -40.79 17.72 -11.36
CA ASP A 60 -41.48 16.45 -11.60
C ASP A 60 -40.74 15.53 -12.59
N TRP A 61 -39.40 15.60 -12.58
CA TRP A 61 -38.50 14.80 -13.46
C TRP A 61 -38.78 15.02 -14.96
N ASN A 62 -39.28 16.20 -15.34
CA ASN A 62 -39.62 16.52 -16.70
C ASN A 62 -38.38 16.88 -17.55
N PRO A 63 -37.96 16.06 -18.53
CA PRO A 63 -36.78 16.30 -19.33
C PRO A 63 -36.86 17.53 -20.26
N ASP A 64 -38.02 18.05 -20.45
CA ASP A 64 -38.25 19.18 -21.34
C ASP A 64 -38.42 20.53 -20.59
N ALA A 65 -38.23 20.55 -19.27
CA ALA A 65 -38.47 21.73 -18.44
C ALA A 65 -37.24 22.65 -18.30
N ASN A 66 -36.10 22.12 -17.94
CA ASN A 66 -34.93 22.90 -17.47
C ASN A 66 -33.71 22.64 -18.37
N TYR A 67 -33.79 23.13 -19.63
CA TYR A 67 -32.65 23.05 -20.57
C TYR A 67 -31.50 23.95 -20.13
N MET A 68 -30.29 23.41 -20.21
CA MET A 68 -29.04 24.09 -19.89
C MET A 68 -28.50 24.85 -21.10
N TYR A 69 -27.66 25.84 -20.84
CA TYR A 69 -26.96 26.62 -21.85
C TYR A 69 -25.50 26.25 -21.90
N LYS A 70 -24.95 26.10 -23.12
CA LYS A 70 -23.53 25.82 -23.30
C LYS A 70 -22.71 27.08 -23.02
N ILE A 71 -21.67 26.95 -22.16
CA ILE A 71 -20.72 28.04 -21.94
C ILE A 71 -19.72 28.05 -23.09
N ASP A 72 -19.92 28.96 -24.05
CA ASP A 72 -19.11 29.07 -25.25
C ASP A 72 -18.89 27.71 -25.96
N ASN A 73 -17.65 27.45 -26.38
CA ASN A 73 -17.24 26.18 -27.00
C ASN A 73 -16.55 25.21 -26.00
N SER A 74 -16.73 25.42 -24.68
CA SER A 74 -16.06 24.65 -23.63
C SER A 74 -16.56 23.21 -23.53
N GLY A 75 -17.76 22.92 -24.01
CA GLY A 75 -18.44 21.65 -23.74
C GLY A 75 -19.10 21.57 -22.36
N VAL A 76 -18.97 22.62 -21.55
CA VAL A 76 -19.67 22.75 -20.27
C VAL A 76 -21.03 23.39 -20.47
N TRP A 77 -22.03 22.80 -19.81
CA TRP A 77 -23.40 23.27 -19.75
C TRP A 77 -23.71 23.85 -18.38
N GLU A 78 -24.48 24.94 -18.33
CA GLU A 78 -24.83 25.65 -17.09
C GLU A 78 -26.32 26.01 -17.07
N LEU A 79 -26.92 25.94 -15.87
CA LEU A 79 -28.26 26.44 -15.60
C LEU A 79 -28.41 26.84 -14.13
N PHE A 80 -29.00 28.01 -13.85
CA PHE A 80 -29.49 28.39 -12.55
C PHE A 80 -30.97 28.04 -12.43
N ILE A 81 -31.35 27.39 -11.28
CA ILE A 81 -32.75 27.07 -10.96
C ILE A 81 -33.05 27.65 -9.58
N GLU A 82 -34.04 28.55 -9.52
CA GLU A 82 -34.50 29.21 -8.31
C GLU A 82 -35.26 28.22 -7.38
N GLY A 83 -35.07 28.35 -6.08
CA GLY A 83 -35.86 27.62 -5.07
C GLY A 83 -35.57 26.14 -4.95
N VAL A 84 -34.51 25.62 -5.51
CA VAL A 84 -34.06 24.24 -5.28
C VAL A 84 -33.51 24.12 -3.86
N TRP A 85 -33.86 23.04 -3.17
CA TRP A 85 -33.53 22.81 -1.76
C TRP A 85 -32.48 21.71 -1.57
N GLU A 86 -31.84 21.70 -0.42
CA GLU A 86 -30.88 20.66 -0.04
C GLU A 86 -31.56 19.27 0.02
N TYR A 87 -30.87 18.24 -0.41
CA TYR A 87 -31.34 16.86 -0.62
C TYR A 87 -32.30 16.65 -1.78
N ALA A 88 -32.69 17.68 -2.55
CA ALA A 88 -33.44 17.47 -3.79
C ALA A 88 -32.68 16.51 -4.71
N CYS A 89 -33.38 15.48 -5.19
CA CYS A 89 -32.81 14.51 -6.12
C CYS A 89 -32.82 15.06 -7.54
N TYR A 90 -31.76 14.80 -8.29
CA TYR A 90 -31.66 15.24 -9.67
C TYR A 90 -30.78 14.32 -10.53
N LYS A 91 -30.93 14.43 -11.84
CA LYS A 91 -30.05 13.89 -12.88
C LYS A 91 -29.93 14.89 -14.02
N TYR A 92 -28.95 14.64 -14.89
CA TYR A 92 -28.89 15.27 -16.21
C TYR A 92 -29.55 14.37 -17.24
N CYS A 93 -30.49 14.90 -18.00
CA CYS A 93 -31.02 14.29 -19.22
C CYS A 93 -30.17 14.78 -20.39
N VAL A 94 -29.30 13.90 -20.90
CA VAL A 94 -28.36 14.23 -21.99
C VAL A 94 -28.88 13.68 -23.30
N GLU A 95 -29.07 14.54 -24.29
CA GLU A 95 -29.38 14.13 -25.66
C GLU A 95 -28.10 13.91 -26.45
N THR A 96 -27.87 12.65 -26.79
CA THR A 96 -26.65 12.19 -27.48
C THR A 96 -26.63 12.58 -28.93
N PRO A 97 -25.49 12.54 -29.64
CA PRO A 97 -25.42 12.75 -31.10
C PRO A 97 -26.31 11.82 -31.92
N SER A 98 -26.68 10.64 -31.36
CA SER A 98 -27.66 9.73 -31.98
C SER A 98 -29.12 10.06 -31.67
N MET A 99 -29.38 11.25 -31.07
CA MET A 99 -30.73 11.72 -30.66
C MET A 99 -31.40 10.84 -29.61
N GLN A 100 -30.64 10.08 -28.81
CA GLN A 100 -31.15 9.35 -27.68
C GLN A 100 -31.02 10.20 -26.42
N LYS A 101 -32.05 10.20 -25.58
CA LYS A 101 -32.01 10.85 -24.25
C LYS A 101 -31.58 9.79 -23.21
N VAL A 102 -30.49 10.07 -22.51
CA VAL A 102 -29.95 9.22 -21.44
C VAL A 102 -29.95 10.00 -20.12
N MET A 103 -30.23 9.28 -19.02
CA MET A 103 -30.29 9.88 -17.69
C MET A 103 -28.97 9.63 -16.97
N LYS A 104 -28.21 10.68 -16.69
CA LYS A 104 -26.88 10.63 -16.09
C LYS A 104 -26.89 11.23 -14.69
N THR A 105 -26.20 10.59 -13.75
CA THR A 105 -25.86 11.19 -12.46
C THR A 105 -24.85 12.31 -12.66
N ASP A 106 -24.80 13.24 -11.74
CA ASP A 106 -23.81 14.31 -11.76
C ASP A 106 -22.43 13.75 -11.41
N PRO A 107 -21.42 13.85 -12.28
CA PRO A 107 -20.06 13.40 -12.00
C PRO A 107 -19.41 14.06 -10.79
N TYR A 108 -19.86 15.26 -10.42
CA TYR A 108 -19.36 16.08 -9.32
C TYR A 108 -20.32 16.15 -8.12
N ALA A 109 -21.34 15.28 -8.07
CA ALA A 109 -22.25 15.26 -6.94
C ALA A 109 -21.53 14.96 -5.62
N PHE A 110 -21.81 15.72 -4.58
CA PHE A 110 -21.26 15.51 -3.23
C PHE A 110 -22.04 14.45 -2.44
N HIS A 111 -23.27 14.15 -2.87
CA HIS A 111 -24.12 13.16 -2.23
C HIS A 111 -25.04 12.48 -3.25
N CYS A 112 -25.38 11.22 -2.98
CA CYS A 112 -26.24 10.41 -3.84
C CYS A 112 -27.39 9.78 -3.05
N GLN A 113 -28.45 9.37 -3.76
CA GLN A 113 -29.48 8.52 -3.18
C GLN A 113 -28.87 7.17 -2.78
N THR A 114 -29.39 6.64 -1.68
CA THR A 114 -29.08 5.28 -1.26
C THR A 114 -29.78 4.29 -2.19
N ARG A 115 -29.05 3.26 -2.59
CA ARG A 115 -29.60 2.20 -3.44
C ARG A 115 -30.93 1.63 -2.93
N PRO A 116 -31.84 1.13 -3.81
CA PRO A 116 -31.63 0.83 -5.23
C PRO A 116 -31.67 2.03 -6.16
N ASP A 117 -32.05 3.19 -5.67
CA ASP A 117 -32.05 4.42 -6.45
C ASP A 117 -30.63 4.91 -6.71
N ASN A 118 -30.46 5.83 -7.69
CA ASN A 118 -29.15 6.25 -8.14
C ASN A 118 -29.12 7.70 -8.63
N ALA A 119 -29.99 8.57 -8.11
CA ALA A 119 -29.91 10.00 -8.45
C ALA A 119 -28.84 10.70 -7.59
N SER A 120 -28.30 11.78 -8.12
CA SER A 120 -27.54 12.74 -7.34
C SER A 120 -28.45 13.55 -6.43
N ARG A 121 -27.91 14.04 -5.31
CA ARG A 121 -28.61 14.95 -4.40
C ARG A 121 -27.89 16.29 -4.35
N VAL A 122 -28.65 17.37 -4.39
CA VAL A 122 -28.12 18.69 -4.07
C VAL A 122 -27.68 18.70 -2.62
N TYR A 123 -26.43 19.04 -2.34
CA TYR A 123 -25.89 18.97 -1.02
C TYR A 123 -24.88 20.09 -0.75
N GLU A 124 -24.99 20.74 0.42
CA GLU A 124 -24.02 21.73 0.89
C GLU A 124 -22.88 21.03 1.62
N ILE A 125 -21.74 20.92 0.96
CA ILE A 125 -20.57 20.22 1.49
C ILE A 125 -19.84 21.04 2.56
N HIS A 126 -19.91 22.36 2.46
CA HIS A 126 -19.20 23.25 3.38
C HIS A 126 -19.89 23.40 4.73
N GLY A 127 -19.19 24.06 5.69
CA GLY A 127 -19.74 24.40 7.00
C GLY A 127 -19.63 23.29 8.05
N TYR A 128 -18.81 22.24 7.81
CA TYR A 128 -18.39 21.35 8.89
C TYR A 128 -17.33 22.05 9.74
N GLU A 129 -17.47 21.98 11.07
CA GLU A 129 -16.52 22.58 12.02
C GLU A 129 -15.52 21.52 12.49
N TRP A 130 -14.31 21.56 11.92
CA TRP A 130 -13.23 20.65 12.24
C TRP A 130 -12.58 20.94 13.60
N ASN A 131 -12.19 19.91 14.32
CA ASN A 131 -11.52 19.98 15.62
C ASN A 131 -10.19 19.21 15.61
N ASP A 132 -9.55 19.10 14.47
CA ASP A 132 -8.37 18.26 14.21
C ASP A 132 -7.05 19.05 14.05
N GLY A 133 -7.03 20.31 14.44
CA GLY A 133 -5.84 21.16 14.30
C GLY A 133 -4.59 20.59 14.99
N GLU A 134 -4.74 19.93 16.15
CA GLU A 134 -3.63 19.29 16.86
C GLU A 134 -3.03 18.13 16.06
N TRP A 135 -3.85 17.38 15.31
CA TRP A 135 -3.42 16.31 14.44
C TRP A 135 -2.54 16.81 13.29
N PHE A 136 -2.92 17.91 12.64
CA PHE A 136 -2.09 18.50 11.58
C PHE A 136 -0.74 18.99 12.10
N GLU A 137 -0.70 19.59 13.29
CA GLU A 137 0.57 19.98 13.92
C GLU A 137 1.42 18.73 14.29
N HIS A 138 0.77 17.66 14.73
CA HIS A 138 1.44 16.38 14.99
C HIS A 138 2.09 15.81 13.72
N LYS A 139 1.36 15.75 12.59
CA LYS A 139 1.90 15.24 11.30
C LYS A 139 3.10 16.05 10.82
N LYS A 140 3.05 17.37 10.94
CA LYS A 140 4.19 18.24 10.58
C LYS A 140 5.43 17.96 11.43
N ALA A 141 5.24 17.69 12.73
CA ALA A 141 6.32 17.38 13.65
C ALA A 141 6.88 15.96 13.48
N HIS A 142 6.07 15.03 12.99
CA HIS A 142 6.39 13.60 12.86
C HIS A 142 6.13 13.12 11.42
N PRO A 143 7.05 13.40 10.49
CA PRO A 143 6.90 12.96 9.09
C PRO A 143 6.69 11.44 9.00
N HIS A 144 5.72 11.03 8.19
CA HIS A 144 5.30 9.63 8.05
C HIS A 144 6.44 8.68 7.65
N LYS A 145 7.48 9.17 6.97
CA LYS A 145 8.66 8.35 6.60
C LYS A 145 9.33 7.72 7.82
N ASN A 146 9.47 8.46 8.91
CA ASN A 146 10.14 8.00 10.13
C ASN A 146 9.17 7.53 11.23
N ALA A 147 7.89 7.88 11.09
CA ALA A 147 6.86 7.49 12.04
C ALA A 147 6.47 5.99 11.90
N PRO A 148 5.96 5.37 12.95
CA PRO A 148 5.33 4.07 12.84
C PRO A 148 4.05 4.21 12.01
N ILE A 149 3.96 3.49 10.91
CA ILE A 149 2.75 3.36 10.10
C ILE A 149 2.33 1.90 10.14
N ASN A 150 1.25 1.65 10.86
CA ASN A 150 0.62 0.35 11.01
C ASN A 150 -0.86 0.50 10.69
N VAL A 151 -1.26 0.00 9.54
CA VAL A 151 -2.56 0.26 8.92
C VAL A 151 -3.52 -0.89 9.20
N TYR A 152 -4.72 -0.56 9.64
CA TYR A 152 -5.87 -1.45 9.72
C TYR A 152 -6.74 -1.25 8.49
N GLU A 153 -6.60 -2.12 7.50
CA GLU A 153 -7.45 -2.11 6.28
C GLU A 153 -8.81 -2.71 6.61
N MET A 154 -9.89 -2.04 6.17
CA MET A 154 -11.22 -2.50 6.51
C MET A 154 -12.30 -2.16 5.48
N HIS A 155 -13.32 -3.01 5.43
CA HIS A 155 -14.56 -2.78 4.70
C HIS A 155 -15.67 -2.35 5.67
N ALA A 156 -16.15 -1.11 5.54
CA ALA A 156 -17.09 -0.50 6.47
C ALA A 156 -18.41 -1.29 6.65
N GLY A 157 -18.89 -1.94 5.57
CA GLY A 157 -20.16 -2.67 5.56
C GLY A 157 -20.13 -4.04 6.23
N SER A 158 -18.93 -4.58 6.52
CA SER A 158 -18.78 -5.95 7.06
C SER A 158 -17.87 -6.05 8.28
N TRP A 159 -17.43 -4.93 8.85
CA TRP A 159 -16.69 -4.95 10.10
C TRP A 159 -17.60 -5.35 11.27
N ARG A 160 -18.68 -4.64 11.46
CA ARG A 160 -19.74 -4.96 12.44
C ARG A 160 -21.08 -4.43 11.95
N LYS A 161 -22.17 -5.06 12.39
CA LYS A 161 -23.55 -4.70 12.03
C LYS A 161 -24.39 -4.46 13.27
N TYR A 162 -25.50 -3.71 13.10
CA TYR A 162 -26.55 -3.63 14.12
C TYR A 162 -27.24 -5.00 14.32
N GLU A 163 -27.93 -5.16 15.44
CA GLU A 163 -28.66 -6.39 15.76
C GLU A 163 -29.73 -6.77 14.72
N ASP A 164 -30.25 -5.82 13.99
CA ASP A 164 -31.21 -6.01 12.89
C ASP A 164 -30.56 -6.38 11.55
N GLY A 165 -29.21 -6.50 11.52
CA GLY A 165 -28.42 -6.85 10.35
C GLY A 165 -28.04 -5.67 9.45
N ASN A 166 -28.48 -4.44 9.74
CA ASN A 166 -28.07 -3.26 9.01
C ASN A 166 -26.59 -2.93 9.25
N VAL A 167 -25.95 -2.31 8.27
CA VAL A 167 -24.56 -1.81 8.38
C VAL A 167 -24.47 -0.64 9.33
N PHE A 168 -23.35 -0.49 10.03
CA PHE A 168 -23.12 0.66 10.90
C PHE A 168 -23.06 1.96 10.09
N SER A 169 -23.60 3.04 10.68
CA SER A 169 -23.41 4.38 10.16
C SER A 169 -21.98 4.88 10.44
N TYR A 170 -21.51 5.90 9.70
CA TYR A 170 -20.23 6.55 9.96
C TYR A 170 -20.09 6.99 11.43
N ARG A 171 -21.15 7.52 12.03
CA ARG A 171 -21.15 7.91 13.45
C ARG A 171 -21.01 6.71 14.37
N LYS A 172 -21.69 5.60 14.06
CA LYS A 172 -21.60 4.37 14.87
C LYS A 172 -20.21 3.72 14.70
N LEU A 173 -19.64 3.77 13.51
CA LEU A 173 -18.25 3.34 13.28
C LEU A 173 -17.28 4.19 14.15
N ALA A 174 -17.47 5.50 14.23
CA ALA A 174 -16.64 6.34 15.10
C ALA A 174 -16.69 5.91 16.57
N GLU A 175 -17.86 5.52 17.07
CA GLU A 175 -18.04 5.07 18.46
C GLU A 175 -17.40 3.71 18.77
N GLU A 176 -17.40 2.78 17.82
CA GLU A 176 -17.00 1.38 18.05
C GLU A 176 -15.61 1.05 17.48
N LEU A 177 -15.32 1.55 16.26
CA LEU A 177 -14.07 1.20 15.55
C LEU A 177 -12.88 1.97 16.11
N ILE A 178 -13.01 3.27 16.36
CA ILE A 178 -11.87 4.10 16.79
C ILE A 178 -11.25 3.58 18.09
N PRO A 179 -12.04 3.31 19.16
CA PRO A 179 -11.49 2.72 20.38
C PRO A 179 -10.83 1.36 20.14
N TYR A 180 -11.42 0.52 19.29
CA TYR A 180 -10.87 -0.79 18.96
C TYR A 180 -9.52 -0.69 18.25
N VAL A 181 -9.41 0.11 17.20
CA VAL A 181 -8.18 0.31 16.44
C VAL A 181 -7.06 0.86 17.33
N LYS A 182 -7.39 1.78 18.22
CA LYS A 182 -6.46 2.34 19.21
C LYS A 182 -6.01 1.29 20.23
N GLU A 183 -6.93 0.47 20.75
CA GLU A 183 -6.61 -0.64 21.66
C GLU A 183 -5.68 -1.65 20.99
N MET A 184 -5.94 -1.96 19.72
CA MET A 184 -5.15 -2.89 18.92
C MET A 184 -3.78 -2.35 18.49
N GLY A 185 -3.46 -1.07 18.75
CA GLY A 185 -2.16 -0.48 18.45
C GLY A 185 -1.93 -0.18 16.97
N TYR A 186 -2.99 0.03 16.19
CA TYR A 186 -2.87 0.54 14.83
C TYR A 186 -2.80 2.08 14.84
N THR A 187 -2.13 2.64 13.84
CA THR A 187 -1.92 4.09 13.69
C THR A 187 -2.85 4.73 12.68
N HIS A 188 -3.30 3.94 11.71
CA HIS A 188 -4.16 4.40 10.61
C HIS A 188 -5.25 3.38 10.32
N ILE A 189 -6.38 3.88 9.81
CA ILE A 189 -7.43 3.07 9.20
C ILE A 189 -7.38 3.31 7.70
N GLU A 190 -7.30 2.24 6.90
CA GLU A 190 -7.48 2.30 5.45
C GLU A 190 -8.84 1.72 5.10
N PHE A 191 -9.71 2.56 4.55
CA PHE A 191 -10.99 2.10 4.06
C PHE A 191 -10.88 1.61 2.62
N MET A 192 -11.36 0.39 2.37
CA MET A 192 -11.78 0.02 1.01
C MET A 192 -12.72 1.11 0.47
N PRO A 193 -12.89 1.29 -0.85
CA PRO A 193 -13.44 2.52 -1.41
C PRO A 193 -14.73 2.99 -0.75
N LEU A 194 -14.74 4.24 -0.24
CA LEU A 194 -15.91 4.92 0.31
C LEU A 194 -16.57 5.90 -0.68
N THR A 195 -16.05 5.99 -1.90
CA THR A 195 -16.71 6.67 -3.01
C THR A 195 -18.02 5.97 -3.38
N GLU A 196 -19.03 6.70 -3.87
CA GLU A 196 -20.34 6.09 -4.18
C GLU A 196 -20.24 5.09 -5.34
N TYR A 197 -20.89 3.95 -5.19
CA TYR A 197 -20.89 2.84 -6.14
C TYR A 197 -22.23 2.10 -6.17
N PRO A 198 -22.66 1.52 -7.33
CA PRO A 198 -23.99 0.91 -7.46
C PRO A 198 -24.07 -0.53 -6.95
N PHE A 199 -22.99 -1.30 -7.05
CA PHE A 199 -22.99 -2.74 -6.85
C PHE A 199 -22.17 -3.16 -5.61
N ASP A 200 -22.82 -3.70 -4.58
CA ASP A 200 -22.17 -4.10 -3.32
C ASP A 200 -21.08 -5.15 -3.51
N GLY A 201 -21.28 -6.07 -4.45
CA GLY A 201 -20.30 -7.12 -4.75
C GLY A 201 -18.98 -6.61 -5.35
N SER A 202 -18.92 -5.33 -5.72
CA SER A 202 -17.67 -4.67 -6.12
C SER A 202 -16.83 -4.17 -4.96
N TRP A 203 -17.35 -4.22 -3.74
CA TRP A 203 -16.71 -3.69 -2.50
C TRP A 203 -16.32 -2.21 -2.57
N GLY A 204 -16.88 -1.47 -3.54
CA GLY A 204 -16.58 -0.07 -3.82
C GLY A 204 -15.67 0.17 -5.01
N TYR A 205 -15.07 -0.85 -5.64
CA TYR A 205 -14.14 -0.68 -6.76
C TYR A 205 -14.82 -0.33 -8.11
N GLN A 206 -16.16 -0.35 -8.19
CA GLN A 206 -16.91 0.11 -9.36
C GLN A 206 -17.55 1.48 -9.09
N VAL A 207 -16.73 2.52 -9.04
CA VAL A 207 -17.11 3.87 -8.62
C VAL A 207 -17.99 4.56 -9.67
N THR A 208 -19.09 5.17 -9.22
CA THR A 208 -19.96 6.05 -10.03
C THR A 208 -19.99 7.50 -9.54
N GLY A 209 -19.61 7.75 -8.28
CA GLY A 209 -19.58 9.09 -7.68
C GLY A 209 -18.22 9.43 -7.05
N TYR A 210 -17.33 10.04 -7.81
CA TYR A 210 -15.93 10.31 -7.39
C TYR A 210 -15.78 11.40 -6.34
N PHE A 211 -16.83 12.20 -6.12
CA PHE A 211 -16.89 13.27 -5.11
C PHE A 211 -17.96 13.02 -4.05
N ALA A 212 -18.61 11.87 -4.07
CA ALA A 212 -19.65 11.52 -3.11
C ALA A 212 -19.16 10.43 -2.15
N ALA A 213 -19.18 10.70 -0.85
CA ALA A 213 -19.10 9.66 0.15
C ALA A 213 -20.32 8.73 0.01
N THR A 214 -20.08 7.41 0.02
CA THR A 214 -21.18 6.46 -0.19
C THR A 214 -22.28 6.67 0.85
N SER A 215 -23.49 6.79 0.35
CA SER A 215 -24.70 7.03 1.16
C SER A 215 -25.12 5.85 2.03
N ARG A 216 -24.45 4.71 1.88
CA ARG A 216 -24.72 3.46 2.64
C ARG A 216 -24.56 3.64 4.13
N TYR A 217 -23.63 4.50 4.54
CA TYR A 217 -23.23 4.67 5.96
C TYR A 217 -23.63 6.01 6.54
N GLY A 218 -24.27 6.89 5.77
CA GLY A 218 -24.71 8.20 6.22
C GLY A 218 -24.49 9.33 5.22
N THR A 219 -24.41 10.54 5.72
CA THR A 219 -24.18 11.75 4.93
C THR A 219 -22.68 12.05 4.78
N PRO A 220 -22.29 12.92 3.82
CA PRO A 220 -20.93 13.44 3.74
C PRO A 220 -20.40 14.00 5.06
N LYS A 221 -21.18 14.80 5.76
CA LYS A 221 -20.79 15.38 7.07
C LYS A 221 -20.68 14.34 8.19
N ASP A 222 -21.31 13.16 8.07
CA ASP A 222 -21.12 12.06 9.00
C ASP A 222 -19.76 11.37 8.79
N LEU A 223 -19.26 11.29 7.53
CA LEU A 223 -17.91 10.83 7.27
C LEU A 223 -16.86 11.86 7.76
N MET A 224 -17.10 13.17 7.53
CA MET A 224 -16.23 14.21 8.10
C MET A 224 -16.16 14.09 9.64
N TYR A 225 -17.29 13.83 10.29
CA TYR A 225 -17.32 13.58 11.74
C TYR A 225 -16.48 12.35 12.12
N PHE A 226 -16.53 11.27 11.34
CA PHE A 226 -15.73 10.08 11.59
C PHE A 226 -14.23 10.40 11.51
N VAL A 227 -13.79 11.09 10.46
CA VAL A 227 -12.37 11.47 10.26
C VAL A 227 -11.90 12.42 11.38
N ASP A 228 -12.70 13.46 11.70
CA ASP A 228 -12.41 14.40 12.80
C ASP A 228 -12.23 13.66 14.14
N LYS A 229 -13.05 12.64 14.42
CA LYS A 229 -12.91 11.80 15.61
C LYS A 229 -11.66 10.91 15.58
N CYS A 230 -11.29 10.36 14.43
CA CYS A 230 -10.03 9.63 14.29
C CYS A 230 -8.83 10.53 14.64
N HIS A 231 -8.79 11.74 14.10
CA HIS A 231 -7.72 12.71 14.32
C HIS A 231 -7.62 13.13 15.79
N GLN A 232 -8.75 13.38 16.45
CA GLN A 232 -8.79 13.69 17.90
C GLN A 232 -8.23 12.54 18.76
N GLU A 233 -8.30 11.30 18.30
CA GLU A 233 -7.76 10.12 18.97
C GLU A 233 -6.36 9.72 18.49
N GLY A 234 -5.75 10.51 17.59
CA GLY A 234 -4.40 10.28 17.06
C GLY A 234 -4.32 9.17 16.03
N ILE A 235 -5.39 8.93 15.28
CA ILE A 235 -5.50 7.91 14.23
C ILE A 235 -5.68 8.60 12.89
N GLY A 236 -4.81 8.28 11.92
CA GLY A 236 -4.94 8.75 10.54
C GLY A 236 -5.94 7.93 9.73
N VAL A 237 -6.43 8.51 8.63
CA VAL A 237 -7.39 7.87 7.73
C VAL A 237 -6.83 7.86 6.31
N ILE A 238 -6.79 6.69 5.69
CA ILE A 238 -6.37 6.47 4.31
C ILE A 238 -7.61 6.05 3.51
N LEU A 239 -7.77 6.61 2.32
CA LEU A 239 -8.84 6.24 1.40
C LEU A 239 -8.28 5.44 0.23
N ASP A 240 -8.90 4.30 -0.05
CA ASP A 240 -8.69 3.58 -1.30
C ASP A 240 -9.44 4.28 -2.44
N TRP A 241 -8.70 4.75 -3.45
CA TRP A 241 -9.18 5.57 -4.56
C TRP A 241 -8.91 4.90 -5.91
N VAL A 242 -9.92 4.85 -6.78
CA VAL A 242 -9.94 4.03 -8.00
C VAL A 242 -9.87 4.91 -9.26
N PRO A 243 -8.72 5.46 -9.67
CA PRO A 243 -8.58 6.25 -10.87
C PRO A 243 -8.32 5.43 -12.14
N ALA A 244 -8.11 4.12 -12.02
CA ALA A 244 -7.76 3.25 -13.13
C ALA A 244 -8.94 2.98 -14.06
N HIS A 245 -10.14 2.84 -13.50
CA HIS A 245 -11.31 2.40 -14.24
C HIS A 245 -12.62 2.80 -13.55
N PHE A 246 -13.73 2.63 -14.28
CA PHE A 246 -15.08 2.84 -13.76
C PHE A 246 -16.10 1.90 -14.48
N PRO A 247 -17.27 1.61 -13.84
CA PRO A 247 -18.24 0.67 -14.39
C PRO A 247 -18.98 1.19 -15.62
N LYS A 248 -19.60 0.27 -16.34
CA LYS A 248 -20.39 0.55 -17.55
C LYS A 248 -21.87 0.88 -17.27
N ASP A 249 -22.22 1.13 -16.02
CA ASP A 249 -23.58 1.48 -15.62
C ASP A 249 -24.08 2.69 -16.40
N GLU A 250 -25.27 2.59 -16.99
CA GLU A 250 -25.83 3.57 -17.91
C GLU A 250 -25.96 4.97 -17.28
N HIS A 251 -26.27 5.02 -15.97
CA HIS A 251 -26.42 6.27 -15.22
C HIS A 251 -25.07 6.92 -14.84
N GLY A 252 -23.96 6.17 -14.88
CA GLY A 252 -22.62 6.64 -14.51
C GLY A 252 -21.89 7.38 -15.64
N LEU A 253 -20.54 7.37 -15.55
CA LEU A 253 -19.66 8.10 -16.46
C LEU A 253 -19.59 7.52 -17.88
N GLY A 254 -19.81 6.20 -18.02
CA GLY A 254 -19.66 5.50 -19.30
C GLY A 254 -20.56 6.08 -20.39
N ARG A 255 -19.96 6.42 -21.53
CA ARG A 255 -20.67 7.03 -22.67
C ARG A 255 -21.52 8.23 -22.25
N PHE A 256 -20.97 9.12 -21.44
CA PHE A 256 -21.72 10.17 -20.75
C PHE A 256 -22.57 11.03 -21.68
N ASP A 257 -22.02 11.43 -22.82
CA ASP A 257 -22.72 12.17 -23.87
C ASP A 257 -23.00 11.33 -25.14
N GLY A 258 -22.94 9.98 -25.01
CA GLY A 258 -23.09 9.04 -26.11
C GLY A 258 -21.80 8.72 -26.85
N THR A 259 -20.69 9.36 -26.49
CA THR A 259 -19.33 9.13 -27.04
C THR A 259 -18.36 8.73 -25.94
N GLY A 260 -17.11 8.39 -26.27
CA GLY A 260 -16.03 8.22 -25.30
C GLY A 260 -15.69 9.55 -24.64
N CYS A 261 -16.51 9.95 -23.65
CA CYS A 261 -16.39 11.25 -22.97
C CYS A 261 -15.28 11.19 -21.90
N TYR A 262 -15.43 10.33 -20.90
CA TYR A 262 -14.44 10.09 -19.85
C TYR A 262 -13.48 8.97 -20.19
N GLU A 263 -13.89 8.00 -21.02
CA GLU A 263 -13.11 6.87 -21.49
C GLU A 263 -12.53 7.09 -22.90
N TYR A 264 -11.58 6.22 -23.29
CA TYR A 264 -11.13 6.15 -24.66
C TYR A 264 -12.21 5.55 -25.57
N GLU A 265 -12.31 6.04 -26.83
CA GLU A 265 -13.26 5.52 -27.81
C GLU A 265 -12.88 4.11 -28.30
N ASP A 266 -11.58 3.86 -28.48
CA ASP A 266 -11.05 2.55 -28.88
C ASP A 266 -11.00 1.60 -27.70
N TRP A 267 -11.77 0.51 -27.76
CA TRP A 267 -11.85 -0.51 -26.71
C TRP A 267 -10.49 -1.14 -26.35
N ARG A 268 -9.51 -1.16 -27.29
CA ARG A 268 -8.18 -1.73 -27.07
C ARG A 268 -7.35 -0.98 -26.04
N ILE A 269 -7.71 0.27 -25.76
CA ILE A 269 -7.10 1.10 -24.72
C ILE A 269 -8.14 1.63 -23.73
N GLY A 270 -9.43 1.44 -24.01
CA GLY A 270 -10.55 2.02 -23.25
C GLY A 270 -11.33 1.05 -22.39
N GLU A 271 -11.01 -0.26 -22.38
CA GLU A 271 -11.76 -1.24 -21.60
C GLU A 271 -10.86 -2.26 -20.91
N HIS A 272 -11.15 -2.58 -19.65
CA HIS A 272 -10.68 -3.80 -18.99
C HIS A 272 -11.71 -4.92 -19.18
N LYS A 273 -11.43 -5.84 -20.09
CA LYS A 273 -12.38 -6.91 -20.45
C LYS A 273 -12.72 -7.84 -19.30
N GLU A 274 -11.74 -8.19 -18.48
CA GLU A 274 -11.92 -9.11 -17.35
C GLU A 274 -12.76 -8.49 -16.24
N TRP A 275 -12.59 -7.18 -16.00
CA TRP A 275 -13.34 -6.45 -14.98
C TRP A 275 -14.68 -5.91 -15.50
N GLY A 276 -14.87 -5.89 -16.82
CA GLY A 276 -16.07 -5.33 -17.46
C GLY A 276 -16.18 -3.80 -17.32
N THR A 277 -15.07 -3.10 -17.12
CA THR A 277 -15.01 -1.67 -16.83
C THR A 277 -14.43 -0.87 -17.99
N TYR A 278 -14.66 0.44 -18.01
CA TYR A 278 -13.98 1.40 -18.87
C TYR A 278 -12.70 1.94 -18.22
N ILE A 279 -11.73 2.35 -19.04
CA ILE A 279 -10.48 3.00 -18.63
C ILE A 279 -10.58 4.51 -18.89
N PHE A 280 -10.21 5.32 -17.90
CA PHE A 280 -10.18 6.77 -18.07
C PHE A 280 -9.22 7.21 -19.17
N ASN A 281 -9.67 8.21 -19.97
CA ASN A 281 -8.85 8.82 -20.99
C ASN A 281 -7.94 9.91 -20.39
N TYR A 282 -6.81 9.52 -19.85
CA TYR A 282 -5.84 10.43 -19.20
C TYR A 282 -5.27 11.49 -20.17
N ALA A 283 -5.41 11.28 -21.49
CA ALA A 283 -4.97 12.25 -22.50
C ALA A 283 -5.92 13.46 -22.61
N ARG A 284 -7.16 13.35 -22.09
CA ARG A 284 -8.10 14.47 -22.07
C ARG A 284 -7.85 15.37 -20.88
N TYR A 285 -7.65 16.63 -21.14
CA TYR A 285 -7.39 17.62 -20.10
C TYR A 285 -8.51 17.73 -19.08
N GLU A 286 -9.76 17.63 -19.53
CA GLU A 286 -10.93 17.69 -18.67
C GLU A 286 -11.02 16.45 -17.75
N VAL A 287 -10.63 15.28 -18.25
CA VAL A 287 -10.55 14.05 -17.46
C VAL A 287 -9.39 14.12 -16.45
N ALA A 288 -8.24 14.66 -16.85
CA ALA A 288 -7.14 14.92 -15.93
C ALA A 288 -7.56 15.88 -14.81
N SER A 289 -8.26 16.99 -15.14
CA SER A 289 -8.82 17.89 -14.12
C SER A 289 -9.84 17.21 -13.20
N PHE A 290 -10.70 16.35 -13.73
CA PHE A 290 -11.68 15.58 -12.96
C PHE A 290 -11.00 14.70 -11.93
N LEU A 291 -10.01 13.90 -12.33
CA LEU A 291 -9.30 12.98 -11.45
C LEU A 291 -8.40 13.72 -10.43
N LEU A 292 -7.65 14.76 -10.87
CA LEU A 292 -6.86 15.58 -9.94
C LEU A 292 -7.74 16.21 -8.88
N SER A 293 -8.86 16.80 -9.30
CA SER A 293 -9.80 17.44 -8.36
C SER A 293 -10.47 16.43 -7.44
N SER A 294 -10.69 15.18 -7.89
CA SER A 294 -11.23 14.14 -7.03
C SER A 294 -10.26 13.76 -5.91
N ALA A 295 -8.98 13.55 -6.22
CA ALA A 295 -7.97 13.27 -5.19
C ALA A 295 -7.85 14.44 -4.20
N MET A 296 -7.76 15.68 -4.70
CA MET A 296 -7.68 16.88 -3.87
C MET A 296 -8.93 17.08 -3.01
N PHE A 297 -10.13 16.77 -3.54
CA PHE A 297 -11.40 16.86 -2.79
C PHE A 297 -11.38 16.03 -1.51
N TRP A 298 -10.88 14.81 -1.55
CA TRP A 298 -10.79 13.95 -0.39
C TRP A 298 -9.79 14.46 0.65
N LEU A 299 -8.69 15.06 0.21
CA LEU A 299 -7.71 15.70 1.08
C LEU A 299 -8.22 17.02 1.66
N ASP A 300 -8.87 17.88 0.83
CA ASP A 300 -9.30 19.22 1.22
C ASP A 300 -10.59 19.22 2.05
N GLN A 301 -11.59 18.40 1.66
CA GLN A 301 -12.92 18.45 2.25
C GLN A 301 -13.11 17.42 3.36
N TYR A 302 -12.40 16.27 3.28
CA TYR A 302 -12.53 15.21 4.29
C TYR A 302 -11.28 15.07 5.17
N HIS A 303 -10.25 15.87 4.94
CA HIS A 303 -9.00 15.87 5.70
C HIS A 303 -8.33 14.48 5.80
N ILE A 304 -8.54 13.58 4.83
CA ILE A 304 -7.88 12.27 4.85
C ILE A 304 -6.36 12.41 4.78
N ASP A 305 -5.63 11.46 5.37
CA ASP A 305 -4.18 11.52 5.57
C ASP A 305 -3.38 10.85 4.46
N GLY A 306 -4.05 10.06 3.64
CA GLY A 306 -3.41 9.39 2.52
C GLY A 306 -4.39 8.80 1.53
N ILE A 307 -3.89 8.57 0.33
CA ILE A 307 -4.62 7.94 -0.77
C ILE A 307 -3.85 6.68 -1.20
N ARG A 308 -4.51 5.54 -1.09
CA ARG A 308 -4.06 4.33 -1.78
C ARG A 308 -4.66 4.35 -3.19
N VAL A 309 -3.82 4.34 -4.20
CA VAL A 309 -4.22 4.34 -5.61
C VAL A 309 -4.33 2.90 -6.10
N ASP A 310 -5.56 2.51 -6.41
CA ASP A 310 -5.92 1.17 -6.87
C ASP A 310 -5.37 0.88 -8.26
N ALA A 311 -4.90 -0.36 -8.46
CA ALA A 311 -4.57 -0.96 -9.75
C ALA A 311 -3.59 -0.13 -10.62
N VAL A 312 -2.57 0.50 -10.02
CA VAL A 312 -1.59 1.33 -10.75
C VAL A 312 -0.92 0.54 -11.88
N ALA A 313 -0.64 -0.74 -11.70
CA ALA A 313 -0.09 -1.61 -12.74
C ALA A 313 -0.94 -1.60 -14.02
N SER A 314 -2.27 -1.59 -13.89
CA SER A 314 -3.21 -1.55 -15.01
C SER A 314 -3.20 -0.21 -15.76
N MET A 315 -2.82 0.87 -15.08
CA MET A 315 -2.66 2.19 -15.68
C MET A 315 -1.36 2.30 -16.47
N LEU A 316 -0.27 1.69 -15.97
CA LEU A 316 1.08 1.80 -16.54
C LEU A 316 1.27 1.03 -17.83
N TYR A 317 0.52 -0.06 -18.05
CA TYR A 317 0.76 -0.95 -19.18
C TYR A 317 -0.47 -1.09 -20.09
N LEU A 318 -0.27 -0.76 -21.38
CA LEU A 318 -1.30 -0.86 -22.42
C LEU A 318 -1.72 -2.31 -22.73
N ASP A 319 -0.85 -3.27 -22.45
CA ASP A 319 -1.06 -4.71 -22.63
C ASP A 319 -1.53 -5.43 -21.36
N TYR A 320 -1.83 -4.72 -20.28
CA TYR A 320 -2.24 -5.32 -19.00
C TYR A 320 -3.46 -6.22 -19.16
N ASN A 321 -3.32 -7.51 -18.81
CA ASN A 321 -4.34 -8.57 -18.96
C ASN A 321 -4.96 -8.66 -20.36
N ARG A 322 -4.17 -8.42 -21.41
CA ARG A 322 -4.62 -8.42 -22.81
C ARG A 322 -3.85 -9.43 -23.64
N LYS A 323 -4.54 -10.01 -24.63
CA LYS A 323 -3.92 -10.90 -25.62
C LYS A 323 -3.32 -10.08 -26.77
N ASP A 324 -2.44 -10.73 -27.54
CA ASP A 324 -1.92 -10.15 -28.77
C ASP A 324 -3.05 -9.70 -29.71
N GLY A 325 -2.93 -8.46 -30.19
CA GLY A 325 -3.95 -7.81 -31.04
C GLY A 325 -5.12 -7.16 -30.28
N GLU A 326 -5.17 -7.27 -28.96
CA GLU A 326 -6.20 -6.64 -28.12
C GLU A 326 -5.71 -5.35 -27.44
N TRP A 327 -4.54 -4.86 -27.79
CA TRP A 327 -3.96 -3.62 -27.28
C TRP A 327 -3.24 -2.84 -28.37
N LEU A 328 -2.95 -1.58 -28.10
CA LEU A 328 -2.22 -0.67 -29.01
C LEU A 328 -0.92 -0.26 -28.35
N ALA A 329 0.19 -0.35 -29.10
CA ALA A 329 1.48 0.14 -28.66
C ALA A 329 1.48 1.68 -28.55
N ASN A 330 2.34 2.21 -27.67
CA ASN A 330 2.58 3.64 -27.58
C ASN A 330 3.31 4.19 -28.83
N ILE A 331 3.53 5.52 -28.88
CA ILE A 331 4.14 6.20 -30.02
C ILE A 331 5.56 5.74 -30.35
N TYR A 332 6.22 5.03 -29.44
CA TYR A 332 7.56 4.46 -29.60
C TYR A 332 7.54 2.96 -29.90
N GLY A 333 6.35 2.34 -29.98
CA GLY A 333 6.16 0.92 -30.20
C GLY A 333 6.24 0.07 -28.91
N GLY A 334 6.33 0.69 -27.75
CA GLY A 334 6.36 0.03 -26.44
C GLY A 334 4.97 -0.20 -25.86
N ARG A 335 4.94 -0.88 -24.71
CA ARG A 335 3.70 -1.23 -23.98
C ARG A 335 3.37 -0.25 -22.85
N GLU A 336 4.27 0.67 -22.53
CA GLU A 336 4.08 1.64 -21.44
C GLU A 336 3.02 2.66 -21.84
N ASN A 337 2.07 2.94 -20.96
CA ASN A 337 1.08 3.99 -21.13
C ASN A 337 1.66 5.33 -20.68
N LEU A 338 2.37 5.99 -21.57
CA LEU A 338 3.10 7.23 -21.28
C LEU A 338 2.18 8.34 -20.74
N VAL A 339 0.93 8.36 -21.16
CA VAL A 339 -0.03 9.39 -20.73
C VAL A 339 -0.47 9.16 -19.29
N ALA A 340 -0.67 7.91 -18.91
CA ALA A 340 -0.98 7.57 -17.52
C ALA A 340 0.23 7.82 -16.61
N VAL A 341 1.45 7.56 -17.08
CA VAL A 341 2.68 7.91 -16.36
C VAL A 341 2.74 9.42 -16.10
N ASP A 342 2.54 10.25 -17.12
CA ASP A 342 2.52 11.71 -16.97
C ASP A 342 1.42 12.16 -16.01
N PHE A 343 0.25 11.53 -16.05
CA PHE A 343 -0.85 11.81 -15.12
C PHE A 343 -0.49 11.47 -13.68
N LEU A 344 0.08 10.29 -13.40
CA LEU A 344 0.47 9.86 -12.05
C LEU A 344 1.57 10.77 -11.48
N GLN A 345 2.57 11.12 -12.27
CA GLN A 345 3.61 12.08 -11.88
C GLN A 345 3.02 13.45 -11.53
N LYS A 346 2.04 13.91 -12.32
CA LYS A 346 1.33 15.15 -12.09
C LYS A 346 0.50 15.09 -10.82
N LEU A 347 -0.26 14.01 -10.63
CA LEU A 347 -1.08 13.77 -9.44
C LEU A 347 -0.23 13.88 -8.16
N ASN A 348 0.82 13.08 -8.07
CA ASN A 348 1.68 13.06 -6.89
C ASN A 348 2.40 14.40 -6.66
N THR A 349 2.84 15.06 -7.73
CA THR A 349 3.44 16.40 -7.63
C THR A 349 2.45 17.42 -7.06
N VAL A 350 1.20 17.39 -7.51
CA VAL A 350 0.15 18.30 -7.06
C VAL A 350 -0.21 18.02 -5.61
N VAL A 351 -0.44 16.76 -5.25
CA VAL A 351 -0.76 16.38 -3.87
C VAL A 351 0.34 16.86 -2.92
N HIS A 352 1.61 16.55 -3.17
CA HIS A 352 2.70 16.97 -2.30
C HIS A 352 2.94 18.49 -2.27
N MET A 353 2.51 19.22 -3.31
CA MET A 353 2.57 20.68 -3.30
C MET A 353 1.56 21.31 -2.34
N PHE A 354 0.35 20.77 -2.26
CA PHE A 354 -0.74 21.31 -1.46
C PHE A 354 -0.86 20.62 -0.09
N HIS A 355 -0.55 19.33 -0.03
CA HIS A 355 -0.63 18.47 1.17
C HIS A 355 0.67 17.69 1.36
N PRO A 356 1.78 18.35 1.72
CA PRO A 356 3.09 17.69 1.86
C PRO A 356 3.15 16.61 2.95
N GLU A 357 2.17 16.57 3.85
CA GLU A 357 2.05 15.56 4.90
C GLU A 357 1.18 14.35 4.50
N ALA A 358 0.53 14.41 3.33
CA ALA A 358 -0.32 13.32 2.85
C ALA A 358 0.53 12.19 2.27
N MET A 359 0.06 10.96 2.46
CA MET A 359 0.69 9.75 1.91
C MET A 359 0.06 9.36 0.58
N MET A 360 0.86 9.20 -0.46
CA MET A 360 0.45 8.62 -1.73
C MET A 360 1.00 7.19 -1.83
N ILE A 361 0.10 6.21 -1.88
CA ILE A 361 0.43 4.78 -1.79
C ILE A 361 0.01 4.10 -3.08
N ALA A 362 0.93 3.41 -3.75
CA ALA A 362 0.64 2.70 -5.00
C ALA A 362 0.37 1.22 -4.76
N GLU A 363 -0.76 0.72 -5.25
CA GLU A 363 -0.89 -0.71 -5.54
C GLU A 363 -0.29 -0.98 -6.92
N GLU A 364 0.97 -1.40 -6.91
CA GLU A 364 1.73 -1.70 -8.13
C GLU A 364 2.50 -3.01 -7.93
N SER A 365 2.13 -4.05 -8.70
CA SER A 365 2.64 -5.42 -8.55
C SER A 365 3.73 -5.80 -9.53
N THR A 366 4.09 -4.90 -10.46
CA THR A 366 5.08 -5.19 -11.50
C THR A 366 6.48 -4.72 -11.12
N ALA A 367 7.44 -4.94 -12.02
CA ALA A 367 8.80 -4.45 -11.87
C ALA A 367 8.99 -3.02 -12.43
N TRP A 368 7.96 -2.18 -12.45
CA TRP A 368 8.12 -0.78 -12.83
C TRP A 368 9.12 -0.09 -11.89
N PRO A 369 10.16 0.56 -12.42
CA PRO A 369 11.20 1.15 -11.59
C PRO A 369 10.77 2.49 -10.98
N ASN A 370 11.31 2.81 -9.80
CA ASN A 370 11.18 4.13 -9.16
C ASN A 370 9.71 4.58 -8.95
N VAL A 371 8.82 3.67 -8.59
CA VAL A 371 7.43 4.03 -8.25
C VAL A 371 7.41 5.09 -7.14
N THR A 372 8.29 4.94 -6.14
CA THR A 372 8.44 5.87 -5.01
C THR A 372 9.54 6.92 -5.22
N GLY A 373 10.10 7.01 -6.43
CA GLY A 373 11.08 8.03 -6.80
C GLY A 373 10.41 9.34 -7.24
N PHE A 374 10.99 10.49 -6.88
CA PHE A 374 10.41 11.79 -7.23
C PHE A 374 10.67 12.19 -8.69
N PRO A 375 9.64 12.67 -9.43
CA PRO A 375 9.81 13.26 -10.75
C PRO A 375 10.58 14.60 -10.68
N PRO A 376 11.33 14.99 -11.72
CA PRO A 376 11.65 14.25 -12.95
C PRO A 376 12.88 13.33 -12.81
N LYS A 377 13.46 13.27 -11.60
CA LYS A 377 14.67 12.48 -11.36
C LYS A 377 14.36 10.99 -11.50
N ASP A 378 15.15 10.30 -12.30
CA ASP A 378 15.07 8.85 -12.51
C ASP A 378 13.71 8.34 -13.02
N MET A 379 12.89 9.20 -13.64
CA MET A 379 11.54 8.91 -14.13
C MET A 379 10.58 8.37 -13.05
N GLY A 380 10.80 8.72 -11.80
CA GLY A 380 9.95 8.33 -10.68
C GLY A 380 8.50 8.75 -10.83
N LEU A 381 7.57 7.98 -10.26
CA LEU A 381 6.15 8.30 -10.26
C LEU A 381 5.73 9.26 -9.14
N GLY A 382 6.55 9.38 -8.08
CA GLY A 382 6.34 10.31 -6.97
C GLY A 382 5.46 9.80 -5.83
N PHE A 383 5.16 8.52 -5.78
CA PHE A 383 4.48 7.93 -4.63
C PHE A 383 5.38 7.92 -3.38
N ASP A 384 4.77 7.95 -2.21
CA ASP A 384 5.48 7.80 -0.94
C ASP A 384 5.78 6.34 -0.63
N TYR A 385 4.82 5.47 -0.94
CA TYR A 385 4.91 4.04 -0.68
C TYR A 385 4.40 3.23 -1.86
N LYS A 386 4.92 2.01 -1.94
CA LYS A 386 4.45 0.96 -2.84
C LYS A 386 4.12 -0.29 -2.02
N TRP A 387 2.97 -0.92 -2.26
CA TRP A 387 2.69 -2.22 -1.70
C TRP A 387 3.70 -3.25 -2.17
N ASN A 388 4.31 -3.99 -1.23
CA ASN A 388 5.28 -5.05 -1.54
C ASN A 388 4.56 -6.37 -1.81
N MET A 389 3.96 -6.47 -2.99
CA MET A 389 3.25 -7.69 -3.42
C MET A 389 4.20 -8.89 -3.57
N GLY A 390 5.48 -8.65 -3.91
CA GLY A 390 6.52 -9.68 -3.97
C GLY A 390 6.74 -10.34 -2.61
N TRP A 391 7.01 -9.53 -1.58
CA TRP A 391 7.15 -10.00 -0.20
C TRP A 391 5.90 -10.74 0.27
N MET A 392 4.72 -10.19 0.01
CA MET A 392 3.45 -10.78 0.40
C MET A 392 3.29 -12.19 -0.20
N ASN A 393 3.48 -12.35 -1.51
CA ASN A 393 3.37 -13.64 -2.19
C ASN A 393 4.40 -14.65 -1.68
N ASP A 394 5.66 -14.25 -1.53
CA ASP A 394 6.74 -15.10 -1.04
C ASP A 394 6.45 -15.58 0.39
N MET A 395 6.06 -14.66 1.28
CA MET A 395 5.80 -14.98 2.68
C MET A 395 4.57 -15.86 2.86
N LEU A 396 3.44 -15.55 2.19
CA LEU A 396 2.25 -16.39 2.26
C LEU A 396 2.51 -17.79 1.69
N SER A 397 3.28 -17.90 0.62
CA SER A 397 3.72 -19.18 0.07
C SER A 397 4.58 -19.95 1.08
N TYR A 398 5.58 -19.30 1.68
CA TYR A 398 6.50 -19.93 2.62
C TYR A 398 5.79 -20.43 3.90
N ILE A 399 4.93 -19.59 4.51
CA ILE A 399 4.25 -19.98 5.74
C ILE A 399 3.22 -21.09 5.54
N SER A 400 2.69 -21.22 4.31
CA SER A 400 1.74 -22.28 3.95
C SER A 400 2.41 -23.65 3.76
N LEU A 401 3.73 -23.69 3.61
CA LEU A 401 4.46 -24.95 3.51
C LEU A 401 4.40 -25.72 4.83
N ASP A 402 4.22 -27.05 4.72
CA ASP A 402 4.50 -27.93 5.86
C ASP A 402 5.93 -27.67 6.35
N PRO A 403 6.15 -27.45 7.66
CA PRO A 403 7.46 -27.13 8.21
C PRO A 403 8.58 -28.11 7.85
N LEU A 404 8.23 -29.38 7.52
CA LEU A 404 9.20 -30.37 7.03
C LEU A 404 9.87 -29.98 5.72
N TYR A 405 9.22 -29.14 4.91
CA TYR A 405 9.73 -28.73 3.61
C TYR A 405 10.34 -27.32 3.62
N ARG A 406 10.17 -26.53 4.69
CA ARG A 406 10.63 -25.13 4.76
C ARG A 406 12.14 -24.98 4.59
N ASN A 407 12.92 -25.96 4.98
CA ASN A 407 14.37 -25.98 4.80
C ASN A 407 14.82 -26.00 3.31
N TYR A 408 13.97 -26.46 2.40
CA TYR A 408 14.22 -26.44 0.95
C TYR A 408 13.80 -25.12 0.28
N HIS A 409 13.11 -24.26 1.01
CA HIS A 409 12.57 -22.97 0.53
C HIS A 409 13.08 -21.79 1.36
N HIS A 410 14.22 -21.95 2.03
CA HIS A 410 14.78 -20.92 2.91
C HIS A 410 15.10 -19.61 2.12
N ASP A 411 15.48 -19.74 0.88
CA ASP A 411 15.74 -18.57 0.01
C ASP A 411 14.49 -17.70 -0.18
N THR A 412 13.31 -18.27 -0.22
CA THR A 412 12.04 -17.51 -0.27
C THR A 412 11.90 -16.56 0.92
N LEU A 413 12.32 -17.00 2.11
CA LEU A 413 12.27 -16.21 3.34
C LEU A 413 13.22 -15.00 3.33
N THR A 414 14.36 -15.12 2.63
CA THR A 414 15.41 -14.10 2.62
C THR A 414 15.42 -13.25 1.34
N PHE A 415 14.72 -13.68 0.29
CA PHE A 415 14.76 -13.06 -1.03
C PHE A 415 14.28 -11.61 -1.03
N SER A 416 13.26 -11.29 -0.24
CA SER A 416 12.71 -9.92 -0.14
C SER A 416 13.76 -8.88 0.22
N MET A 417 14.79 -9.25 0.99
CA MET A 417 15.87 -8.34 1.37
C MET A 417 16.80 -7.98 0.21
N VAL A 418 16.76 -8.70 -0.91
CA VAL A 418 17.55 -8.35 -2.12
C VAL A 418 17.04 -7.03 -2.72
N TYR A 419 15.74 -6.74 -2.57
CA TYR A 419 15.11 -5.54 -3.14
C TYR A 419 14.42 -4.65 -2.10
N ALA A 420 14.46 -4.99 -0.80
CA ALA A 420 13.74 -4.30 0.28
C ALA A 420 13.97 -2.77 0.31
N PHE A 421 15.08 -2.30 -0.21
CA PHE A 421 15.47 -0.88 -0.24
C PHE A 421 15.48 -0.28 -1.65
N SER A 422 14.88 -0.96 -2.63
CA SER A 422 14.73 -0.43 -4.00
C SER A 422 13.60 0.59 -4.10
N GLU A 423 12.61 0.49 -3.22
CA GLU A 423 11.44 1.36 -3.10
C GLU A 423 11.14 1.60 -1.62
N SER A 424 10.29 2.57 -1.32
CA SER A 424 9.70 2.72 0.01
C SER A 424 8.49 1.80 0.12
N PHE A 425 8.67 0.64 0.73
CA PHE A 425 7.63 -0.38 0.75
C PHE A 425 6.68 -0.27 1.95
N MET A 426 5.41 -0.64 1.68
CA MET A 426 4.43 -1.06 2.68
C MET A 426 4.18 -2.56 2.49
N LEU A 427 4.16 -3.32 3.58
CA LEU A 427 3.97 -4.77 3.58
C LEU A 427 2.47 -5.06 3.74
N PRO A 428 1.73 -5.46 2.68
CA PRO A 428 0.31 -5.69 2.76
C PRO A 428 -0.01 -7.15 3.07
N ILE A 429 -0.94 -7.38 3.98
CA ILE A 429 -1.79 -8.56 4.04
C ILE A 429 -3.21 -8.03 3.89
N SER A 430 -3.62 -7.80 2.64
CA SER A 430 -4.84 -7.08 2.28
C SER A 430 -6.06 -7.99 2.15
N HIS A 431 -7.20 -7.36 1.87
CA HIS A 431 -8.48 -8.05 1.62
C HIS A 431 -8.39 -9.10 0.52
N ASP A 432 -7.61 -8.84 -0.54
CA ASP A 432 -7.45 -9.76 -1.68
C ASP A 432 -6.85 -11.12 -1.28
N GLU A 433 -6.11 -11.17 -0.18
CA GLU A 433 -5.42 -12.39 0.25
C GLU A 433 -6.30 -13.35 1.05
N VAL A 434 -7.52 -12.95 1.41
CA VAL A 434 -8.41 -13.70 2.29
C VAL A 434 -9.79 -14.01 1.68
N VAL A 435 -9.87 -14.00 0.35
CA VAL A 435 -11.10 -14.23 -0.43
C VAL A 435 -10.87 -15.20 -1.59
N TYR A 436 -11.93 -15.61 -2.24
CA TYR A 436 -11.95 -16.38 -3.50
C TYR A 436 -11.17 -17.70 -3.46
N GLY A 437 -11.24 -18.44 -2.35
CA GLY A 437 -10.58 -19.74 -2.19
C GLY A 437 -9.11 -19.65 -1.79
N LYS A 438 -8.59 -18.44 -1.50
CA LYS A 438 -7.23 -18.26 -0.98
C LYS A 438 -7.08 -18.64 0.50
N GLY A 439 -8.20 -18.78 1.23
CA GLY A 439 -8.26 -19.10 2.67
C GLY A 439 -7.95 -17.89 3.55
N SER A 440 -8.47 -17.86 4.78
CA SER A 440 -8.12 -16.85 5.78
C SER A 440 -6.66 -16.97 6.21
N LEU A 441 -6.08 -15.93 6.84
CA LEU A 441 -4.67 -15.95 7.27
C LEU A 441 -4.36 -17.17 8.15
N ILE A 442 -5.20 -17.49 9.14
CA ILE A 442 -4.99 -18.66 10.01
C ILE A 442 -5.11 -19.98 9.25
N ASN A 443 -5.94 -20.04 8.20
CA ASN A 443 -6.10 -21.26 7.40
C ASN A 443 -4.93 -21.50 6.45
N LYS A 444 -4.13 -20.50 6.15
CA LYS A 444 -2.88 -20.68 5.41
C LYS A 444 -1.82 -21.38 6.27
N MET A 445 -1.94 -21.35 7.61
CA MET A 445 -0.99 -22.00 8.51
C MET A 445 -1.18 -23.51 8.52
N PRO A 446 -0.13 -24.31 8.31
CA PRO A 446 -0.18 -25.77 8.38
C PRO A 446 -0.29 -26.29 9.80
N GLY A 447 -0.64 -27.56 9.93
CA GLY A 447 -0.67 -28.27 11.20
C GLY A 447 -2.03 -28.25 11.90
N LEU A 448 -2.00 -28.64 13.18
CA LEU A 448 -3.19 -28.71 14.04
C LEU A 448 -3.56 -27.32 14.58
N TYR A 449 -4.67 -27.23 15.27
CA TYR A 449 -5.25 -25.99 15.81
C TYR A 449 -4.22 -25.08 16.49
N ASP A 450 -3.46 -25.59 17.49
CA ASP A 450 -2.45 -24.80 18.21
C ASP A 450 -1.30 -24.33 17.30
N ASN A 451 -0.87 -25.19 16.36
CA ASN A 451 0.17 -24.81 15.39
C ASN A 451 -0.25 -23.68 14.47
N LYS A 452 -1.55 -23.61 14.10
CA LYS A 452 -2.08 -22.51 13.29
C LYS A 452 -1.98 -21.17 14.01
N PHE A 453 -2.36 -21.13 15.30
CA PHE A 453 -2.21 -19.93 16.12
C PHE A 453 -0.74 -19.54 16.31
N ALA A 454 0.14 -20.50 16.60
CA ALA A 454 1.57 -20.26 16.66
C ALA A 454 2.13 -19.69 15.35
N GLY A 455 1.69 -20.26 14.22
CA GLY A 455 2.06 -19.78 12.89
C GLY A 455 1.65 -18.33 12.65
N VAL A 456 0.43 -17.93 13.02
CA VAL A 456 -0.05 -16.53 12.86
C VAL A 456 0.75 -15.59 13.76
N ARG A 457 0.98 -15.94 15.03
CA ARG A 457 1.79 -15.11 15.95
C ARG A 457 3.21 -14.93 15.43
N GLY A 458 3.86 -16.02 15.03
CA GLY A 458 5.23 -15.98 14.49
C GLY A 458 5.29 -15.15 13.18
N PHE A 459 4.30 -15.30 12.31
CA PHE A 459 4.22 -14.52 11.07
C PHE A 459 4.05 -13.01 11.34
N LEU A 460 3.13 -12.62 12.23
CA LEU A 460 2.93 -11.23 12.59
C LEU A 460 4.21 -10.61 13.18
N ALA A 461 4.84 -11.30 14.15
CA ALA A 461 6.08 -10.82 14.73
C ALA A 461 7.19 -10.66 13.68
N TYR A 462 7.34 -11.61 12.76
CA TYR A 462 8.28 -11.46 11.65
C TYR A 462 7.94 -10.27 10.75
N MET A 463 6.66 -10.12 10.35
CA MET A 463 6.19 -9.01 9.51
C MET A 463 6.48 -7.65 10.15
N LEU A 464 6.19 -7.49 11.46
CA LEU A 464 6.45 -6.24 12.18
C LEU A 464 7.94 -5.90 12.24
N ALA A 465 8.80 -6.90 12.29
CA ALA A 465 10.25 -6.71 12.33
C ALA A 465 10.90 -6.53 10.94
N HIS A 466 10.27 -6.95 9.86
CA HIS A 466 10.77 -6.75 8.50
C HIS A 466 10.75 -5.27 8.11
N PRO A 467 11.76 -4.71 7.39
CA PRO A 467 11.72 -3.34 6.90
C PRO A 467 10.48 -3.03 6.04
N GLY A 468 9.93 -1.84 6.21
CA GLY A 468 8.73 -1.36 5.52
C GLY A 468 7.56 -1.08 6.45
N LYS A 469 6.60 -0.24 6.02
CA LYS A 469 5.38 0.05 6.77
C LYS A 469 4.43 -1.15 6.72
N LYS A 470 3.41 -1.21 7.57
CA LYS A 470 2.57 -2.40 7.79
C LYS A 470 1.13 -2.15 7.40
N LEU A 471 0.51 -3.16 6.78
CA LEU A 471 -0.93 -3.17 6.53
C LEU A 471 -1.48 -4.57 6.78
N MET A 472 -2.55 -4.62 7.58
CA MET A 472 -3.24 -5.87 7.92
C MET A 472 -4.75 -5.70 7.73
N PHE A 473 -5.36 -6.61 6.98
CA PHE A 473 -6.80 -6.63 6.79
C PHE A 473 -7.54 -7.12 8.02
N MET A 474 -8.67 -6.48 8.30
CA MET A 474 -9.58 -6.77 9.41
C MET A 474 -9.95 -8.25 9.53
N GLY A 475 -10.07 -8.75 10.76
CA GLY A 475 -10.43 -10.14 11.07
C GLY A 475 -9.24 -11.10 11.20
N SER A 476 -8.06 -10.72 10.72
CA SER A 476 -6.83 -11.50 10.92
C SER A 476 -6.48 -11.62 12.40
N GLU A 477 -6.69 -10.58 13.16
CA GLU A 477 -6.48 -10.47 14.60
C GLU A 477 -7.47 -11.29 15.43
N LEU A 478 -8.60 -11.67 14.85
CA LEU A 478 -9.58 -12.56 15.47
C LEU A 478 -9.23 -14.04 15.26
N GLY A 479 -8.30 -14.35 14.34
CA GLY A 479 -8.01 -15.70 13.93
C GLY A 479 -9.22 -16.38 13.26
N GLN A 480 -9.97 -15.63 12.48
CA GLN A 480 -11.17 -16.12 11.77
C GLN A 480 -10.77 -17.22 10.79
N PHE A 481 -11.43 -18.38 10.89
CA PHE A 481 -11.15 -19.51 9.99
C PHE A 481 -11.80 -19.34 8.63
N ASP A 482 -13.01 -18.77 8.57
CA ASP A 482 -13.68 -18.52 7.31
C ASP A 482 -13.01 -17.37 6.55
N GLU A 483 -13.05 -17.45 5.23
CA GLU A 483 -12.67 -16.31 4.39
C GLU A 483 -13.53 -15.09 4.70
N TRP A 484 -13.01 -13.91 4.42
CA TRP A 484 -13.81 -12.70 4.54
C TRP A 484 -15.04 -12.76 3.60
N ASN A 485 -16.18 -12.36 4.15
CA ASN A 485 -17.45 -12.25 3.43
C ASN A 485 -18.00 -10.83 3.60
N SER A 486 -18.06 -10.08 2.51
CA SER A 486 -18.54 -8.69 2.52
C SER A 486 -20.01 -8.53 2.92
N THR A 487 -20.81 -9.61 2.88
CA THR A 487 -22.23 -9.59 3.25
C THR A 487 -22.48 -9.86 4.73
N GLU A 488 -21.48 -10.39 5.45
CA GLU A 488 -21.56 -10.74 6.86
C GLU A 488 -20.62 -9.83 7.68
N GLN A 489 -20.86 -9.70 8.97
CA GLN A 489 -19.89 -9.07 9.87
C GLN A 489 -18.75 -10.03 10.22
N LEU A 490 -17.63 -9.49 10.71
CA LEU A 490 -16.57 -10.31 11.29
C LEU A 490 -17.09 -11.21 12.41
N GLN A 491 -16.43 -12.34 12.61
CA GLN A 491 -16.82 -13.35 13.60
C GLN A 491 -16.42 -12.95 15.02
N TRP A 492 -16.97 -11.84 15.52
CA TRP A 492 -16.69 -11.28 16.85
C TRP A 492 -16.93 -12.25 18.01
N ASN A 493 -17.80 -13.24 17.81
CA ASN A 493 -18.05 -14.31 18.76
C ASN A 493 -16.82 -15.18 19.05
N LEU A 494 -15.83 -15.18 18.16
CA LEU A 494 -14.57 -15.91 18.35
C LEU A 494 -13.80 -15.40 19.58
N LEU A 495 -13.91 -14.13 19.92
CA LEU A 495 -13.32 -13.59 21.15
C LEU A 495 -13.90 -14.22 22.44
N GLY A 496 -15.00 -14.97 22.37
CA GLY A 496 -15.49 -15.85 23.41
C GLY A 496 -14.58 -17.05 23.73
N TYR A 497 -13.70 -17.42 22.82
CA TYR A 497 -12.78 -18.56 22.95
C TYR A 497 -11.38 -18.09 23.33
N GLU A 498 -10.72 -18.87 24.20
CA GLU A 498 -9.44 -18.48 24.83
C GLU A 498 -8.32 -18.21 23.81
N LYS A 499 -8.09 -19.13 22.88
CA LYS A 499 -7.01 -18.99 21.88
C LYS A 499 -7.18 -17.78 20.97
N HIS A 500 -8.42 -17.44 20.62
CA HIS A 500 -8.72 -16.25 19.81
C HIS A 500 -8.49 -14.95 20.60
N ARG A 501 -8.89 -14.89 21.89
CA ARG A 501 -8.57 -13.75 22.76
C ARG A 501 -7.06 -13.58 22.95
N GLN A 502 -6.34 -14.69 23.16
CA GLN A 502 -4.88 -14.69 23.32
C GLN A 502 -4.18 -14.22 22.04
N LEU A 503 -4.67 -14.65 20.86
CA LEU A 503 -4.17 -14.16 19.58
C LEU A 503 -4.44 -12.65 19.41
N ASN A 504 -5.66 -12.20 19.70
CA ASN A 504 -6.02 -10.78 19.64
C ASN A 504 -5.15 -9.94 20.60
N HIS A 505 -4.91 -10.45 21.81
CA HIS A 505 -3.98 -9.82 22.76
C HIS A 505 -2.55 -9.75 22.22
N PHE A 506 -2.08 -10.80 21.54
CA PHE A 506 -0.77 -10.78 20.90
C PHE A 506 -0.67 -9.70 19.82
N PHE A 507 -1.69 -9.58 18.96
CA PHE A 507 -1.73 -8.51 17.93
C PHE A 507 -1.61 -7.14 18.58
N ALA A 508 -2.42 -6.85 19.60
CA ALA A 508 -2.36 -5.58 20.31
C ALA A 508 -0.99 -5.29 20.94
N THR A 509 -0.38 -6.30 21.56
CA THR A 509 0.93 -6.16 22.22
C THR A 509 2.05 -5.97 21.21
N ALA A 510 2.08 -6.76 20.15
CA ALA A 510 3.11 -6.69 19.12
C ALA A 510 3.02 -5.39 18.29
N ASN A 511 1.81 -4.94 17.97
CA ASN A 511 1.57 -3.66 17.30
C ASN A 511 2.05 -2.48 18.14
N LYS A 512 1.74 -2.47 19.45
CA LYS A 512 2.23 -1.43 20.37
C LYS A 512 3.76 -1.45 20.47
N PHE A 513 4.36 -2.64 20.56
CA PHE A 513 5.82 -2.75 20.55
C PHE A 513 6.42 -2.14 19.28
N TYR A 514 5.84 -2.42 18.11
CA TYR A 514 6.26 -1.82 16.84
C TYR A 514 6.18 -0.29 16.89
N CYS A 515 5.08 0.26 17.39
CA CYS A 515 4.88 1.71 17.46
C CYS A 515 5.81 2.39 18.47
N ASP A 516 6.05 1.75 19.62
CA ASP A 516 6.80 2.34 20.73
C ASP A 516 8.33 2.18 20.57
N THR A 517 8.79 1.35 19.62
CA THR A 517 10.21 0.99 19.46
C THR A 517 10.78 1.59 18.17
N PRO A 518 11.54 2.70 18.22
CA PRO A 518 12.10 3.39 17.04
C PRO A 518 12.88 2.47 16.09
N ALA A 519 13.62 1.50 16.61
CA ALA A 519 14.37 0.54 15.80
C ALA A 519 13.50 -0.27 14.83
N MET A 520 12.18 -0.39 15.09
CA MET A 520 11.27 -1.18 14.28
C MET A 520 10.72 -0.42 13.05
N HIS A 521 10.80 0.93 13.03
CA HIS A 521 10.10 1.73 12.01
C HIS A 521 10.84 2.98 11.52
N GLU A 522 11.83 3.53 12.25
CA GLU A 522 12.48 4.79 11.87
C GLU A 522 13.28 4.68 10.58
N ASN A 523 14.01 3.58 10.41
CA ASN A 523 14.87 3.37 9.25
C ASN A 523 14.49 2.07 8.52
N ASP A 524 13.55 2.22 7.58
CA ASP A 524 13.05 1.15 6.70
C ASP A 524 13.66 1.19 5.30
N TYR A 525 14.65 2.08 5.04
CA TYR A 525 15.00 2.47 3.67
C TYR A 525 16.43 2.12 3.26
N ASP A 526 17.27 1.66 4.19
CA ASP A 526 18.64 1.27 3.89
C ASP A 526 19.22 0.23 4.88
N TRP A 527 20.39 -0.27 4.54
CA TRP A 527 21.10 -1.27 5.34
C TRP A 527 21.60 -0.77 6.71
N ASN A 528 21.52 0.54 7.01
CA ASN A 528 21.84 1.04 8.34
C ASN A 528 20.75 0.69 9.36
N GLY A 529 19.50 0.55 8.89
CA GLY A 529 18.36 0.14 9.72
C GLY A 529 18.18 -1.38 9.86
N PHE A 530 18.92 -2.18 9.06
CA PHE A 530 18.80 -3.63 9.06
C PHE A 530 20.15 -4.31 8.86
N GLN A 531 20.45 -5.30 9.70
CA GLN A 531 21.64 -6.13 9.53
C GLN A 531 21.34 -7.60 9.84
N TRP A 532 21.72 -8.49 8.94
CA TRP A 532 21.68 -9.91 9.20
C TRP A 532 22.63 -10.30 10.34
N ILE A 533 22.18 -11.23 11.20
CA ILE A 533 23.04 -11.99 12.12
C ILE A 533 23.28 -13.36 11.50
N ALA A 534 22.21 -14.13 11.25
CA ALA A 534 22.29 -15.40 10.53
C ALA A 534 21.17 -15.47 9.49
N LEU A 535 21.54 -15.64 8.22
CA LEU A 535 20.61 -15.75 7.11
C LEU A 535 20.63 -17.15 6.45
N ASP A 536 21.57 -18.01 6.82
CA ASP A 536 21.88 -19.25 6.10
C ASP A 536 21.67 -20.54 6.94
N ASP A 537 21.01 -20.44 8.10
CA ASP A 537 20.64 -21.63 8.88
C ASP A 537 19.40 -22.34 8.30
N TYR A 538 19.48 -22.67 7.00
CA TYR A 538 18.39 -23.33 6.27
C TYR A 538 18.02 -24.70 6.86
N LYS A 539 18.96 -25.43 7.46
CA LYS A 539 18.70 -26.76 8.06
C LYS A 539 17.69 -26.70 9.20
N HIS A 540 17.71 -25.60 9.92
CA HIS A 540 16.81 -25.38 11.05
C HIS A 540 15.66 -24.44 10.70
N SER A 541 15.65 -23.85 9.50
CA SER A 541 14.72 -22.80 9.08
C SER A 541 14.70 -21.64 10.09
N ILE A 542 15.89 -21.22 10.51
CA ILE A 542 16.09 -20.12 11.45
C ILE A 542 16.75 -18.97 10.71
N ILE A 543 16.25 -17.75 10.95
CA ILE A 543 16.92 -16.51 10.58
C ILE A 543 17.04 -15.62 11.80
N SER A 544 18.08 -14.79 11.83
CA SER A 544 18.21 -13.73 12.81
C SER A 544 18.82 -12.48 12.21
N PHE A 545 18.36 -11.33 12.69
CA PHE A 545 18.77 -10.02 12.22
C PHE A 545 18.60 -8.96 13.30
N ARG A 546 19.14 -7.77 13.04
CA ARG A 546 18.98 -6.59 13.89
C ARG A 546 18.20 -5.50 13.15
N ARG A 547 17.29 -4.87 13.87
CA ARG A 547 16.69 -3.58 13.50
C ARG A 547 17.39 -2.49 14.30
N ILE A 548 17.74 -1.40 13.66
CA ILE A 548 18.61 -0.36 14.24
C ILE A 548 17.99 1.02 13.99
N ALA A 549 17.74 1.78 15.05
CA ALA A 549 17.26 3.16 14.99
C ALA A 549 18.39 4.15 14.67
N TYR A 550 18.03 5.39 14.34
CA TYR A 550 19.02 6.44 14.08
C TYR A 550 19.86 6.81 15.28
N ASP A 551 19.37 6.64 16.50
CA ASP A 551 20.13 6.86 17.74
C ASP A 551 21.05 5.69 18.11
N GLY A 552 21.01 4.60 17.33
CA GLY A 552 21.78 3.37 17.54
C GLY A 552 21.18 2.40 18.57
N SER A 553 19.96 2.64 19.05
CA SER A 553 19.18 1.61 19.76
C SER A 553 18.79 0.50 18.79
N GLU A 554 18.70 -0.74 19.30
CA GLU A 554 18.52 -1.89 18.42
C GLU A 554 17.67 -2.99 19.04
N VAL A 555 16.96 -3.71 18.20
CA VAL A 555 16.24 -4.94 18.52
C VAL A 555 16.86 -6.10 17.72
N ILE A 556 17.23 -7.16 18.40
CA ILE A 556 17.64 -8.42 17.80
C ILE A 556 16.41 -9.29 17.64
N VAL A 557 16.19 -9.79 16.43
CA VAL A 557 15.04 -10.63 16.07
C VAL A 557 15.54 -12.01 15.70
N VAL A 558 14.94 -13.06 16.31
CA VAL A 558 15.26 -14.45 15.98
C VAL A 558 13.97 -15.20 15.66
N CYS A 559 13.90 -15.79 14.48
CA CYS A 559 12.73 -16.51 13.98
C CYS A 559 13.04 -18.00 13.85
N ASN A 560 12.28 -18.86 14.53
CA ASN A 560 12.31 -20.30 14.38
C ASN A 560 11.02 -20.77 13.66
N PHE A 561 11.12 -21.07 12.37
CA PHE A 561 9.97 -21.50 11.56
C PHE A 561 9.75 -23.03 11.56
N GLN A 562 10.39 -23.77 12.46
CA GLN A 562 10.16 -25.21 12.64
C GLN A 562 9.45 -25.51 13.97
N PRO A 563 8.63 -26.58 14.02
CA PRO A 563 7.97 -27.01 15.26
C PRO A 563 8.94 -27.80 16.17
N MET A 564 10.16 -27.30 16.35
CA MET A 564 11.24 -27.93 17.09
C MET A 564 11.82 -26.97 18.12
N LEU A 565 11.89 -27.42 19.36
CA LEU A 565 12.61 -26.71 20.43
C LEU A 565 14.11 -26.67 20.14
N ARG A 566 14.74 -25.51 20.33
CA ARG A 566 16.18 -25.31 20.24
C ARG A 566 16.71 -24.77 21.54
N GLU A 567 17.36 -25.63 22.34
CA GLU A 567 18.04 -25.25 23.59
C GLU A 567 19.47 -24.82 23.29
N ASN A 568 19.98 -23.83 24.04
CA ASN A 568 21.33 -23.31 23.89
C ASN A 568 21.71 -22.91 22.46
N TYR A 569 20.74 -22.32 21.73
CA TYR A 569 20.99 -21.80 20.42
C TYR A 569 21.82 -20.52 20.54
N LYS A 570 22.99 -20.51 19.90
CA LYS A 570 23.93 -19.40 20.02
C LYS A 570 23.70 -18.37 18.92
N ILE A 571 23.63 -17.11 19.31
CA ILE A 571 23.58 -15.98 18.36
C ILE A 571 24.65 -14.96 18.68
N GLY A 572 25.20 -14.33 17.63
CA GLY A 572 26.11 -13.21 17.76
C GLY A 572 25.39 -11.95 18.26
N VAL A 573 26.08 -11.16 19.09
CA VAL A 573 25.60 -9.87 19.57
C VAL A 573 26.70 -8.80 19.48
N PRO A 574 26.36 -7.53 19.20
CA PRO A 574 27.36 -6.48 18.91
C PRO A 574 28.05 -5.92 20.13
N LYS A 575 27.41 -5.96 21.31
CA LYS A 575 27.89 -5.34 22.54
C LYS A 575 28.08 -6.36 23.64
N PHE A 576 29.09 -6.17 24.49
CA PHE A 576 29.25 -6.97 25.69
C PHE A 576 28.33 -6.44 26.78
N GLY A 577 27.37 -7.26 27.23
CA GLY A 577 26.36 -6.78 28.16
C GLY A 577 25.39 -7.85 28.62
N ILE A 578 24.33 -7.39 29.22
CA ILE A 578 23.18 -8.15 29.64
C ILE A 578 22.05 -7.84 28.66
N TYR A 579 21.50 -8.86 28.04
CA TYR A 579 20.36 -8.80 27.14
C TYR A 579 19.12 -9.39 27.84
N LYS A 580 17.94 -8.99 27.34
CA LYS A 580 16.66 -9.54 27.80
C LYS A 580 15.74 -9.79 26.60
N GLU A 581 14.93 -10.83 26.71
CA GLU A 581 13.81 -11.06 25.82
C GLU A 581 12.68 -10.07 26.16
N VAL A 582 12.22 -9.31 25.18
CA VAL A 582 11.19 -8.25 25.36
C VAL A 582 9.85 -8.61 24.70
N LEU A 583 9.86 -9.52 23.73
CA LEU A 583 8.66 -10.10 23.13
C LEU A 583 8.96 -11.55 22.73
N ASN A 584 8.03 -12.45 23.00
CA ASN A 584 8.08 -13.85 22.55
C ASN A 584 6.70 -14.30 22.09
N SER A 585 6.56 -14.67 20.82
CA SER A 585 5.29 -15.11 20.24
C SER A 585 4.72 -16.38 20.89
N GLU A 586 5.53 -17.12 21.65
CA GLU A 586 5.17 -18.35 22.34
C GLU A 586 5.04 -18.20 23.86
N ALA A 587 4.96 -16.96 24.38
CA ALA A 587 4.65 -16.73 25.77
C ALA A 587 3.23 -17.23 26.13
N GLU A 588 3.05 -17.68 27.38
CA GLU A 588 1.80 -18.31 27.85
C GLU A 588 0.59 -17.37 27.75
N GLU A 589 0.80 -16.07 28.01
CA GLU A 589 -0.25 -15.04 27.92
C GLU A 589 -0.85 -14.89 26.51
N PHE A 590 -0.08 -15.22 25.47
CA PHE A 590 -0.52 -15.21 24.07
C PHE A 590 -1.02 -16.59 23.59
N GLY A 591 -1.16 -17.55 24.51
CA GLY A 591 -1.57 -18.92 24.18
C GLY A 591 -0.47 -19.77 23.56
N GLY A 592 0.78 -19.37 23.72
CA GLY A 592 1.96 -20.15 23.34
C GLY A 592 2.29 -21.27 24.30
N CYS A 593 3.38 -21.97 24.05
CA CYS A 593 3.83 -23.10 24.90
C CYS A 593 4.52 -22.68 26.21
N GLY A 594 4.73 -21.37 26.45
CA GLY A 594 5.34 -20.84 27.67
C GLY A 594 6.86 -21.00 27.74
N ILE A 595 7.51 -21.37 26.65
CA ILE A 595 8.98 -21.46 26.59
C ILE A 595 9.54 -20.09 26.24
N VAL A 596 10.09 -19.42 27.26
CA VAL A 596 10.64 -18.06 27.18
C VAL A 596 12.03 -18.00 27.80
N ASN A 597 12.84 -17.00 27.46
CA ASN A 597 14.14 -16.75 28.04
C ASN A 597 13.99 -15.80 29.23
N GLU A 598 13.67 -16.36 30.39
CA GLU A 598 13.54 -15.58 31.63
C GLU A 598 14.89 -15.07 32.15
N GLY A 599 14.91 -13.84 32.66
CA GLY A 599 16.05 -13.25 33.33
C GLY A 599 17.13 -12.67 32.42
N GLU A 600 18.38 -12.68 32.87
CA GLU A 600 19.50 -12.03 32.21
C GLU A 600 20.19 -12.96 31.20
N LEU A 601 20.20 -12.59 29.93
CA LEU A 601 21.02 -13.23 28.90
C LEU A 601 22.38 -12.53 28.83
N LYS A 602 23.41 -13.17 29.46
CA LYS A 602 24.75 -12.57 29.56
C LYS A 602 25.58 -12.85 28.33
N ALA A 603 26.12 -11.78 27.73
CA ALA A 603 27.04 -11.89 26.60
C ALA A 603 28.33 -12.62 27.05
N GLN A 604 28.78 -13.53 26.19
CA GLN A 604 30.04 -14.27 26.29
C GLN A 604 31.11 -13.59 25.44
N ASP A 605 32.36 -13.60 25.87
CA ASP A 605 33.51 -13.15 25.05
C ASP A 605 33.87 -14.25 24.03
N ALA A 606 32.91 -14.52 23.16
CA ALA A 606 33.01 -15.50 22.10
C ALA A 606 32.33 -14.93 20.85
N ALA A 607 33.11 -14.66 19.84
CA ALA A 607 32.60 -14.16 18.56
C ALA A 607 31.75 -15.23 17.87
N ASP A 608 30.62 -14.81 17.32
CA ASP A 608 29.73 -15.63 16.52
C ASP A 608 29.02 -14.79 15.44
N HIS A 609 28.67 -15.37 14.30
CA HIS A 609 27.99 -14.69 13.19
C HIS A 609 28.63 -13.33 12.83
N ASP A 610 29.95 -13.27 12.73
CA ASP A 610 30.73 -12.04 12.47
C ASP A 610 30.58 -10.92 13.51
N LEU A 611 29.89 -11.18 14.65
CA LEU A 611 29.74 -10.27 15.76
C LEU A 611 30.72 -10.62 16.89
N PRO A 612 31.18 -9.63 17.68
CA PRO A 612 32.31 -9.80 18.63
C PRO A 612 31.94 -10.66 19.85
N TYR A 613 30.67 -10.78 20.20
CA TYR A 613 30.17 -11.47 21.38
C TYR A 613 29.00 -12.37 20.99
N SER A 614 28.55 -13.22 21.88
CA SER A 614 27.40 -14.11 21.69
C SER A 614 26.59 -14.30 22.96
N ILE A 615 25.34 -14.68 22.80
CA ILE A 615 24.43 -15.13 23.85
C ILE A 615 23.88 -16.51 23.50
N ASP A 616 23.58 -17.33 24.51
CA ASP A 616 22.85 -18.59 24.32
C ASP A 616 21.38 -18.36 24.69
N ILE A 617 20.47 -18.78 23.81
CA ILE A 617 19.03 -18.61 23.94
C ILE A 617 18.29 -19.93 23.75
N THR A 618 17.06 -19.99 24.21
CA THR A 618 16.11 -21.06 23.91
C THR A 618 15.06 -20.57 22.93
N LEU A 619 14.86 -21.28 21.82
CA LEU A 619 13.84 -20.99 20.84
C LEU A 619 12.72 -22.01 20.91
N ALA A 620 11.53 -21.56 21.27
CA ALA A 620 10.32 -22.37 21.23
C ALA A 620 10.00 -22.85 19.81
N PRO A 621 9.22 -23.92 19.63
CA PRO A 621 8.70 -24.30 18.35
C PRO A 621 7.86 -23.18 17.68
N LEU A 622 8.09 -22.88 16.41
CA LEU A 622 7.35 -21.87 15.63
C LEU A 622 7.39 -20.45 16.24
N SER A 623 8.44 -20.11 16.99
CA SER A 623 8.55 -18.84 17.70
C SER A 623 9.29 -17.76 16.93
N VAL A 624 8.91 -16.52 17.20
CA VAL A 624 9.70 -15.31 16.91
C VAL A 624 9.90 -14.58 18.23
N ILE A 625 11.16 -14.24 18.53
CA ILE A 625 11.52 -13.52 19.74
C ILE A 625 12.25 -12.23 19.42
N TYR A 626 12.03 -11.22 20.26
CA TYR A 626 12.73 -9.95 20.23
C TYR A 626 13.59 -9.81 21.48
N ILE A 627 14.83 -9.37 21.28
CA ILE A 627 15.83 -9.25 22.34
C ILE A 627 16.46 -7.86 22.29
N GLU A 628 16.55 -7.19 23.42
CA GLU A 628 17.20 -5.90 23.57
C GLU A 628 18.38 -5.96 24.53
N LEU A 629 19.34 -5.03 24.36
CA LEU A 629 20.41 -4.79 25.32
C LEU A 629 19.83 -4.07 26.55
N ASP A 630 19.74 -4.76 27.68
CA ASP A 630 19.30 -4.15 28.94
C ASP A 630 20.42 -3.32 29.61
N LYS A 631 21.64 -3.83 29.57
CA LYS A 631 22.78 -3.15 30.19
C LYS A 631 24.10 -3.47 29.48
N GLU A 632 24.77 -2.46 29.00
CA GLU A 632 26.14 -2.58 28.49
C GLU A 632 27.14 -2.76 29.64
N LEU A 633 28.05 -3.71 29.52
CA LEU A 633 29.10 -3.98 30.46
C LEU A 633 30.48 -3.64 29.86
N PRO A 634 31.50 -3.35 30.70
CA PRO A 634 32.85 -3.18 30.18
C PRO A 634 33.30 -4.43 29.42
N ALA A 635 33.77 -4.25 28.21
CA ALA A 635 34.30 -5.33 27.39
C ALA A 635 35.44 -6.04 28.12
N PRO A 636 35.56 -7.37 28.06
CA PRO A 636 36.68 -8.12 28.65
C PRO A 636 38.01 -7.58 28.12
N GLU A 637 38.96 -7.37 29.02
CA GLU A 637 40.32 -6.97 28.56
C GLU A 637 40.89 -8.10 27.69
N LYS A 638 41.06 -7.81 26.39
CA LYS A 638 41.77 -8.75 25.52
C LYS A 638 43.16 -8.98 26.10
N PRO A 639 43.60 -10.25 26.35
CA PRO A 639 44.92 -10.53 26.84
C PRO A 639 45.90 -9.80 25.93
N LYS A 640 46.74 -8.93 26.53
CA LYS A 640 47.79 -8.21 25.78
C LYS A 640 48.57 -9.28 25.04
N LYS A 641 48.46 -9.31 23.72
CA LYS A 641 49.32 -10.18 22.89
C LYS A 641 50.74 -9.86 23.31
N GLU A 642 51.36 -10.76 24.11
CA GLU A 642 52.77 -10.70 24.37
C GLU A 642 53.46 -10.44 23.04
N LYS A 643 54.22 -9.39 22.97
CA LYS A 643 55.10 -9.12 21.83
C LYS A 643 56.05 -10.28 21.73
N THR A 644 55.62 -11.36 21.09
CA THR A 644 56.53 -12.41 20.60
C THR A 644 57.48 -11.69 19.66
N THR A 645 58.55 -11.27 20.30
CA THR A 645 59.68 -10.62 19.72
C THR A 645 59.99 -11.15 18.34
N ASN A 646 60.15 -10.29 17.41
CA ASN A 646 60.63 -10.26 16.03
C ASN A 646 61.66 -11.31 15.57
N ARG A 647 61.62 -12.51 16.09
CA ARG A 647 62.50 -13.61 15.58
C ARG A 647 61.97 -14.29 14.30
N LYS A 648 60.61 -14.39 14.15
CA LYS A 648 60.04 -14.97 12.92
C LYS A 648 60.03 -13.98 11.74
N ALA A 649 59.85 -12.67 12.00
CA ALA A 649 59.91 -11.67 10.94
C ALA A 649 61.31 -11.43 10.42
N ALA A 650 62.35 -11.52 11.32
CA ALA A 650 63.74 -11.44 10.93
C ALA A 650 64.17 -12.70 10.14
N ALA A 651 63.72 -13.90 10.51
CA ALA A 651 63.98 -15.12 9.76
C ALA A 651 63.31 -15.15 8.39
N LEU A 652 62.08 -14.57 8.25
CA LEU A 652 61.39 -14.49 6.98
C LEU A 652 61.99 -13.43 6.03
N LYS A 653 62.51 -12.32 6.57
CA LYS A 653 63.26 -11.33 5.82
C LYS A 653 64.63 -11.88 5.32
N LYS A 654 65.33 -12.68 6.14
CA LYS A 654 66.57 -13.33 5.78
C LYS A 654 66.37 -14.41 4.71
N ALA A 655 65.32 -15.21 4.81
CA ALA A 655 64.94 -16.20 3.79
C ALA A 655 64.46 -15.59 2.46
N LYS A 656 63.80 -14.43 2.48
CA LYS A 656 63.44 -13.68 1.25
C LYS A 656 64.64 -13.02 0.58
N ALA A 657 65.61 -12.51 1.36
CA ALA A 657 66.83 -11.91 0.82
C ALA A 657 67.74 -13.00 0.18
N GLU A 658 67.85 -14.19 0.79
CA GLU A 658 68.59 -15.32 0.22
C GLU A 658 67.91 -15.92 -1.04
N LYS A 659 66.61 -15.83 -1.14
CA LYS A 659 65.85 -16.22 -2.33
C LYS A 659 65.99 -15.21 -3.49
N ALA A 660 66.06 -13.92 -3.17
CA ALA A 660 66.27 -12.84 -4.16
C ALA A 660 67.68 -12.89 -4.75
N ALA A 661 68.73 -13.10 -3.91
CA ALA A 661 70.10 -13.25 -4.37
C ALA A 661 70.34 -14.51 -5.23
N LYS A 662 69.56 -15.57 -5.01
CA LYS A 662 69.58 -16.79 -5.88
C LYS A 662 68.78 -16.63 -7.17
N ALA A 663 67.88 -15.65 -7.26
CA ALA A 663 67.13 -15.34 -8.48
C ALA A 663 67.94 -14.43 -9.44
N GLU A 664 68.75 -13.50 -8.89
CA GLU A 664 69.60 -12.62 -9.68
C GLU A 664 70.77 -13.37 -10.33
N SER A 665 71.34 -14.41 -9.71
CA SER A 665 72.38 -15.25 -10.30
C SER A 665 71.91 -16.24 -11.37
N LYS A 666 70.61 -16.38 -11.58
CA LYS A 666 70.00 -17.22 -12.66
C LYS A 666 69.46 -16.41 -13.82
N ALA A 667 69.45 -15.04 -13.72
CA ALA A 667 68.95 -14.16 -14.77
C ALA A 667 70.02 -13.71 -15.77
N GLU A 668 71.28 -13.97 -15.49
CA GLU A 668 72.41 -13.63 -16.40
C GLU A 668 72.77 -14.69 -17.45
N GLU A 669 72.09 -15.82 -17.48
CA GLU A 669 72.38 -16.92 -18.39
C GLU A 669 71.25 -17.36 -19.31
N LYS A 670 70.52 -16.42 -19.94
CA LYS A 670 69.68 -16.72 -21.13
C LYS A 670 69.17 -15.41 -21.75
N VAL A 671 70.02 -14.85 -22.60
CA VAL A 671 69.65 -14.05 -23.77
C VAL A 671 69.93 -14.93 -24.95
N ASP A 672 68.89 -15.33 -25.66
CA ASP A 672 68.77 -15.38 -27.12
C ASP A 672 67.60 -16.30 -27.54
N GLU A 673 66.87 -15.78 -28.52
CA GLU A 673 65.95 -16.43 -29.47
C GLU A 673 64.44 -16.05 -29.27
N LYS A 674 64.05 -15.12 -30.13
CA LYS A 674 62.68 -15.04 -30.73
C LYS A 674 62.61 -16.03 -31.91
N PRO A 675 61.40 -16.56 -32.22
CA PRO A 675 60.59 -15.93 -33.27
C PRO A 675 59.06 -16.06 -33.17
N VAL A 676 58.41 -15.05 -33.75
CA VAL A 676 57.40 -15.00 -34.85
C VAL A 676 56.02 -15.65 -34.66
N VAL A 677 55.06 -14.79 -34.68
CA VAL A 677 53.63 -14.73 -35.11
C VAL A 677 53.07 -15.92 -35.89
N GLU A 678 51.87 -16.35 -35.60
CA GLU A 678 50.79 -16.59 -36.56
C GLU A 678 49.40 -16.62 -35.91
N GLU A 679 48.51 -15.79 -36.46
CA GLU A 679 47.06 -15.80 -36.30
C GLU A 679 46.44 -17.08 -36.88
N LYS A 680 45.36 -17.56 -36.29
CA LYS A 680 44.26 -18.21 -37.02
C LYS A 680 42.98 -18.18 -36.24
N GLU A 681 41.97 -17.52 -36.84
CA GLU A 681 40.52 -17.70 -36.62
C GLU A 681 40.14 -19.17 -36.86
N GLU A 682 39.18 -19.66 -36.08
CA GLU A 682 38.23 -20.68 -36.54
C GLU A 682 36.92 -20.61 -35.77
N THR A 683 35.88 -20.24 -36.52
CA THR A 683 34.46 -20.42 -36.28
C THR A 683 34.09 -21.89 -36.19
N LYS A 684 33.17 -22.25 -35.28
CA LYS A 684 32.28 -23.40 -35.48
C LYS A 684 30.93 -23.21 -34.83
N GLU A 685 29.93 -23.07 -35.71
CA GLU A 685 28.50 -23.42 -35.45
C GLU A 685 28.36 -24.90 -35.09
N THR A 686 27.43 -25.22 -34.23
CA THR A 686 26.70 -26.51 -34.32
C THR A 686 25.28 -26.37 -33.82
N LYS A 687 24.35 -26.69 -34.71
CA LYS A 687 22.92 -26.98 -34.51
C LYS A 687 22.71 -28.26 -33.69
N ALA A 688 21.58 -28.33 -32.97
CA ALA A 688 20.78 -29.54 -32.76
C ALA A 688 19.38 -29.10 -32.27
N GLU A 689 18.50 -29.30 -33.00
CA GLU A 689 17.30 -30.03 -33.39
C GLU A 689 16.35 -30.37 -32.21
N GLU A 690 15.07 -30.02 -32.50
CA GLU A 690 13.80 -30.36 -31.88
C GLU A 690 13.63 -31.83 -31.45
N LYS A 691 12.83 -32.00 -30.39
CA LYS A 691 11.79 -33.05 -30.37
C LYS A 691 10.56 -32.58 -29.59
N VAL A 692 9.47 -32.45 -30.32
CA VAL A 692 8.08 -32.35 -29.89
C VAL A 692 7.65 -33.74 -29.41
N GLU A 693 6.96 -33.82 -28.29
CA GLU A 693 5.99 -34.90 -27.99
C GLU A 693 4.75 -34.33 -27.35
N THR A 694 3.69 -34.37 -28.14
CA THR A 694 2.29 -34.18 -27.74
C THR A 694 1.79 -35.43 -27.01
N VAL A 695 1.07 -35.25 -25.91
CA VAL A 695 0.01 -36.17 -25.48
C VAL A 695 -1.19 -35.34 -25.01
N GLU A 696 -2.32 -35.60 -25.73
CA GLU A 696 -3.69 -35.23 -25.35
C GLU A 696 -4.15 -36.06 -24.13
N GLU A 697 -4.84 -35.44 -23.17
CA GLU A 697 -6.24 -35.66 -22.74
C GLU A 697 -6.63 -34.59 -21.72
#